data_94bf95b473cf99eb98efb998a106f6ea
#
_entry.id   94bf95b473cf99eb98efb998a106f6ea
#
_cell.length_a   1.000
_cell.length_b   1.000
_cell.length_c   1.000
_cell.angle_alpha   90.00
_cell.angle_beta   90.00
_cell.angle_gamma   90.00
#
_symmetry.space_group_name_H-M   'P 1'
#
loop_
_entity.id
_entity.type
_entity.pdbx_description
1 polymer ?
#
loop_
_entity_poly.entity_id
_entity_poly.type
_entity_poly.pdbx_seq_one_letter_code
_entity_poly.pdbx_strand_id
1 'polypeptide(L)'
;MNKYLFLLLLLFSIINSSCNDLSGIEERLDALEQQVNNLQETVGALEMAYNNGLVISSVEPLDKSSDGWVMTFTNGKSIKIANVFDECLPYLLIDQDGYWCVSYNGGIDFTRLMDNSGNYIKAKNKGTDDVAIRVSTHEEGYYIFVLYIKEVPDNVIDVIRTPYKVSSSRIIKFIQQDDLENTVTITLANGKSFVFNKDYAVPSSIAILTTKGVVLDAGVTAALEFRVNPSNAKFNYDVESPLCEIGLDFICETRASYTKLPTDYKLSKVELVYDKQGVVKQGQYRAYITDLNVSENYSDDVAIVLTVNDRNNEPVQISSTTFNVRFSGNLFHSFSFLKQNNANVLYDVNASVDKNAINICTPLVTDVKNLVATFSTTAEQVYVNNVEQISGVTANDFTEPVLYSVVSADGEVNTYKVSVSNTGLPVVLVETPGAVTIPPKTEDWLAGTIIKIYNADGTLDYEGVNDNIRGRGNSTWDFPKKPYAVKLNKKSSILGMPGHKRWVLLANWMDRTMLRNSVAFKISGLTDLEWTPRGESVELVLNGKHTGNYYLCEQIKIDKNRVNINEMVSSDIEGDDITGGYLMELDTYFDEVNKFKSDIRNLPYMFKEPDEELLSIQQLEYMKNYVNALEYALYDDEMFAAGKYTDYIDVDSYIDWWFVYELAQNSEPGHPKSCYMYKDKLCKMKAGPVWDFDCATFIPKEGRYSTRNSIYYGRLFTDPLFVQRVKERWDVLKAKFDTVDDFIDEEKNRLQKSADINIGMWPISIRVNEDESLPYNDAVERMKSAYNAKLQWLDAQICNM
;
A
#
# COMPACT_ATOMS: atom_id res chain seq x y z
N MET A 1 -38.77 -4.85 -60.23
CA MET A 1 -38.15 -5.71 -61.23
C MET A 1 -37.02 -6.58 -60.70
N ASN A 2 -36.51 -6.36 -59.48
CA ASN A 2 -35.42 -7.18 -58.91
C ASN A 2 -35.84 -8.39 -58.04
N LYS A 3 -37.08 -8.51 -57.63
CA LYS A 3 -37.62 -9.64 -56.83
C LYS A 3 -37.71 -10.95 -57.62
N TYR A 4 -38.02 -10.89 -58.90
CA TYR A 4 -38.15 -12.08 -59.73
C TYR A 4 -36.83 -12.64 -60.25
N LEU A 5 -35.78 -11.78 -60.34
CA LEU A 5 -34.48 -12.22 -60.82
C LEU A 5 -33.71 -13.03 -59.74
N PHE A 6 -33.92 -12.68 -58.47
CA PHE A 6 -33.32 -13.43 -57.33
C PHE A 6 -33.97 -14.79 -57.11
N LEU A 7 -35.29 -14.83 -57.26
CA LEU A 7 -36.06 -16.13 -57.22
C LEU A 7 -35.68 -17.04 -58.38
N LEU A 8 -35.45 -16.50 -59.58
CA LEU A 8 -35.03 -17.28 -60.76
C LEU A 8 -33.61 -17.82 -60.63
N LEU A 9 -32.68 -17.10 -60.00
CA LEU A 9 -31.32 -17.58 -59.75
C LEU A 9 -31.27 -18.66 -58.67
N LEU A 10 -32.12 -18.57 -57.66
CA LEU A 10 -32.28 -19.66 -56.65
C LEU A 10 -32.90 -20.92 -57.25
N LEU A 11 -33.91 -20.79 -58.15
CA LEU A 11 -34.52 -21.91 -58.85
C LEU A 11 -33.52 -22.60 -59.80
N PHE A 12 -32.58 -21.87 -60.43
CA PHE A 12 -31.60 -22.46 -61.35
C PHE A 12 -30.48 -23.23 -60.62
N SER A 13 -30.19 -22.89 -59.33
CA SER A 13 -29.23 -23.66 -58.55
C SER A 13 -29.81 -24.93 -57.93
N ILE A 14 -31.12 -25.06 -57.83
CA ILE A 14 -31.83 -26.22 -57.21
C ILE A 14 -32.12 -27.34 -58.24
N ILE A 15 -32.16 -27.03 -59.55
CA ILE A 15 -32.49 -28.00 -60.62
C ILE A 15 -31.32 -28.97 -60.89
N ASN A 16 -30.10 -28.76 -60.35
CA ASN A 16 -28.97 -29.64 -60.58
C ASN A 16 -28.67 -30.67 -59.47
N SER A 17 -29.58 -30.89 -58.51
CA SER A 17 -29.46 -31.91 -57.50
C SER A 17 -30.71 -32.78 -57.46
N SER A 18 -30.63 -33.98 -57.99
CA SER A 18 -31.55 -35.10 -58.03
C SER A 18 -32.76 -35.12 -57.11
N CYS A 19 -33.97 -35.38 -57.73
CA CYS A 19 -35.26 -35.82 -57.15
C CYS A 19 -35.14 -36.52 -55.79
N ASN A 20 -35.93 -36.04 -54.84
CA ASN A 20 -36.93 -36.65 -53.96
C ASN A 20 -36.97 -35.92 -52.63
N ASP A 21 -37.61 -34.79 -52.57
CA ASP A 21 -38.41 -34.30 -51.43
C ASP A 21 -38.92 -32.88 -51.69
N LEU A 22 -39.97 -32.72 -52.38
CA LEU A 22 -40.59 -31.42 -52.63
C LEU A 22 -41.26 -30.81 -51.40
N SER A 23 -41.65 -31.61 -50.40
CA SER A 23 -42.31 -31.15 -49.19
C SER A 23 -41.30 -30.44 -48.25
N GLY A 24 -40.04 -30.91 -48.18
CA GLY A 24 -39.00 -30.27 -47.41
C GLY A 24 -38.48 -28.96 -48.04
N ILE A 25 -38.68 -28.74 -49.30
CA ILE A 25 -38.34 -27.50 -50.01
C ILE A 25 -39.41 -26.43 -49.79
N GLU A 26 -40.67 -26.79 -49.77
CA GLU A 26 -41.77 -25.85 -49.47
C GLU A 26 -41.71 -25.36 -48.02
N GLU A 27 -41.54 -26.26 -47.06
CA GLU A 27 -41.35 -25.89 -45.64
C GLU A 27 -40.14 -24.93 -45.46
N ARG A 28 -39.02 -25.16 -46.17
CA ARG A 28 -37.84 -24.29 -46.10
C ARG A 28 -38.09 -22.97 -46.85
N LEU A 29 -38.89 -22.93 -47.86
CA LEU A 29 -39.27 -21.69 -48.56
C LEU A 29 -40.17 -20.84 -47.67
N ASP A 30 -41.20 -21.42 -47.07
CA ASP A 30 -42.10 -20.74 -46.12
C ASP A 30 -41.35 -20.23 -44.89
N ALA A 31 -40.42 -21.01 -44.36
CA ALA A 31 -39.55 -20.55 -43.26
C ALA A 31 -38.62 -19.40 -43.66
N LEU A 32 -38.10 -19.40 -44.88
CA LEU A 32 -37.29 -18.30 -45.45
C LEU A 32 -38.13 -17.06 -45.70
N GLU A 33 -39.36 -17.21 -46.25
CA GLU A 33 -40.26 -16.07 -46.43
C GLU A 33 -40.68 -15.45 -45.11
N GLN A 34 -40.95 -16.26 -44.09
CA GLN A 34 -41.25 -15.78 -42.75
C GLN A 34 -40.04 -15.05 -42.10
N GLN A 35 -38.82 -15.58 -42.28
CA GLN A 35 -37.59 -14.91 -41.86
C GLN A 35 -37.39 -13.58 -42.59
N VAL A 36 -37.59 -13.50 -43.89
CA VAL A 36 -37.46 -12.26 -44.68
C VAL A 36 -38.53 -11.24 -44.28
N ASN A 37 -39.75 -11.62 -43.99
CA ASN A 37 -40.80 -10.71 -43.53
C ASN A 37 -40.51 -10.18 -42.13
N ASN A 38 -40.08 -10.99 -41.16
CA ASN A 38 -39.68 -10.59 -39.87
C ASN A 38 -38.45 -9.63 -39.91
N LEU A 39 -37.57 -9.89 -40.87
CA LEU A 39 -36.41 -9.07 -41.20
C LEU A 39 -36.77 -7.66 -41.62
N GLN A 40 -37.71 -7.56 -42.56
CA GLN A 40 -38.20 -6.29 -43.10
C GLN A 40 -38.99 -5.49 -42.05
N GLU A 41 -39.75 -6.15 -41.17
CA GLU A 41 -40.48 -5.54 -40.09
C GLU A 41 -39.50 -4.94 -39.03
N THR A 42 -38.49 -5.72 -38.65
CA THR A 42 -37.51 -5.29 -37.64
C THR A 42 -36.64 -4.14 -38.12
N VAL A 43 -36.13 -4.21 -39.34
CA VAL A 43 -35.34 -3.12 -39.96
C VAL A 43 -36.21 -1.91 -40.18
N GLY A 44 -37.47 -2.07 -40.67
CA GLY A 44 -38.37 -0.95 -40.86
C GLY A 44 -38.77 -0.29 -39.53
N ALA A 45 -38.93 -1.06 -38.46
CA ALA A 45 -39.20 -0.52 -37.13
C ALA A 45 -38.01 0.28 -36.58
N LEU A 46 -36.78 -0.23 -36.75
CA LEU A 46 -35.55 0.47 -36.34
C LEU A 46 -35.36 1.77 -37.16
N GLU A 47 -35.60 1.73 -38.49
CA GLU A 47 -35.53 2.92 -39.33
C GLU A 47 -36.59 3.96 -38.95
N MET A 48 -37.81 3.56 -38.67
CA MET A 48 -38.86 4.46 -38.18
C MET A 48 -38.52 5.06 -36.83
N ALA A 49 -38.01 4.26 -35.89
CA ALA A 49 -37.61 4.73 -34.59
C ALA A 49 -36.46 5.75 -34.68
N TYR A 50 -35.46 5.46 -35.51
CA TYR A 50 -34.34 6.35 -35.74
C TYR A 50 -34.76 7.68 -36.43
N ASN A 51 -35.52 7.60 -37.49
CA ASN A 51 -35.98 8.77 -38.24
C ASN A 51 -36.94 9.66 -37.42
N ASN A 52 -37.63 9.09 -36.44
CA ASN A 52 -38.48 9.86 -35.53
C ASN A 52 -37.74 10.37 -34.29
N GLY A 53 -36.42 10.21 -34.21
CA GLY A 53 -35.59 10.67 -33.10
C GLY A 53 -35.95 10.02 -31.75
N LEU A 54 -36.46 8.76 -31.77
CA LEU A 54 -36.81 8.08 -30.55
C LEU A 54 -35.56 7.72 -29.74
N VAL A 55 -35.65 7.90 -28.45
CA VAL A 55 -34.59 7.65 -27.49
C VAL A 55 -34.84 6.30 -26.79
N ILE A 56 -33.79 5.51 -26.61
CA ILE A 56 -33.87 4.19 -25.95
C ILE A 56 -33.92 4.36 -24.45
N SER A 57 -34.95 3.79 -23.80
CA SER A 57 -35.05 3.73 -22.34
C SER A 57 -34.47 2.47 -21.74
N SER A 58 -34.58 1.33 -22.43
CA SER A 58 -33.93 0.08 -22.03
C SER A 58 -33.65 -0.83 -23.20
N VAL A 59 -32.63 -1.70 -23.06
CA VAL A 59 -32.34 -2.84 -23.94
C VAL A 59 -32.20 -4.06 -23.04
N GLU A 60 -33.17 -4.96 -23.11
CA GLU A 60 -33.23 -6.12 -22.22
C GLU A 60 -33.32 -7.41 -23.03
N PRO A 61 -32.79 -8.54 -22.54
CA PRO A 61 -32.99 -9.84 -23.18
C PRO A 61 -34.48 -10.18 -23.26
N LEU A 62 -34.93 -10.82 -24.38
CA LEU A 62 -36.33 -11.18 -24.60
C LEU A 62 -36.83 -12.18 -23.57
N ASP A 63 -36.00 -13.15 -23.19
CA ASP A 63 -36.21 -14.09 -22.10
C ASP A 63 -34.87 -14.69 -21.61
N LYS A 64 -34.93 -15.62 -20.63
CA LYS A 64 -33.74 -16.30 -20.07
C LYS A 64 -33.05 -17.25 -21.06
N SER A 65 -33.62 -17.50 -22.26
CA SER A 65 -33.11 -18.45 -23.24
C SER A 65 -32.28 -17.80 -24.36
N SER A 66 -31.99 -16.53 -24.28
CA SER A 66 -31.13 -15.77 -25.22
C SER A 66 -31.63 -15.63 -26.67
N ASP A 67 -32.90 -15.86 -26.95
CA ASP A 67 -33.40 -15.86 -28.32
C ASP A 67 -33.75 -14.45 -28.89
N GLY A 68 -33.28 -13.37 -28.26
CA GLY A 68 -33.51 -12.05 -28.79
C GLY A 68 -33.46 -10.92 -27.74
N TRP A 69 -33.81 -9.71 -28.17
CA TRP A 69 -33.80 -8.52 -27.34
C TRP A 69 -35.11 -7.75 -27.43
N VAL A 70 -35.45 -7.08 -26.33
CA VAL A 70 -36.54 -6.09 -26.31
C VAL A 70 -35.87 -4.72 -26.11
N MET A 71 -36.04 -3.85 -27.09
CA MET A 71 -35.63 -2.47 -27.04
C MET A 71 -36.86 -1.61 -26.74
N THR A 72 -36.82 -0.92 -25.60
CA THR A 72 -37.91 -0.04 -25.20
C THR A 72 -37.49 1.41 -25.38
N PHE A 73 -38.38 2.21 -25.93
CA PHE A 73 -38.17 3.66 -26.14
C PHE A 73 -38.93 4.48 -25.09
N THR A 74 -38.50 5.73 -24.91
CA THR A 74 -39.10 6.66 -23.92
C THR A 74 -40.58 6.93 -24.10
N ASN A 75 -41.10 6.69 -25.30
CA ASN A 75 -42.54 6.79 -25.59
C ASN A 75 -43.36 5.54 -25.25
N GLY A 76 -42.75 4.55 -24.56
CA GLY A 76 -43.35 3.30 -24.14
C GLY A 76 -43.51 2.25 -25.24
N LYS A 77 -43.08 2.52 -26.46
CA LYS A 77 -43.07 1.50 -27.52
C LYS A 77 -41.84 0.62 -27.39
N SER A 78 -42.00 -0.66 -27.73
CA SER A 78 -40.91 -1.63 -27.74
C SER A 78 -40.77 -2.29 -29.10
N ILE A 79 -39.54 -2.58 -29.51
CA ILE A 79 -39.22 -3.38 -30.67
C ILE A 79 -38.64 -4.71 -30.12
N LYS A 80 -39.23 -5.81 -30.52
CA LYS A 80 -38.72 -7.16 -30.23
C LYS A 80 -37.85 -7.59 -31.39
N ILE A 81 -36.63 -7.96 -31.10
CA ILE A 81 -35.64 -8.46 -32.05
C ILE A 81 -35.42 -9.95 -31.70
N ALA A 82 -36.21 -10.81 -32.30
CA ALA A 82 -36.23 -12.26 -32.06
C ALA A 82 -35.46 -13.04 -33.12
N ASN A 83 -34.80 -14.13 -32.73
CA ASN A 83 -34.21 -15.17 -33.61
C ASN A 83 -33.17 -14.68 -34.63
N VAL A 84 -32.37 -13.69 -34.29
CA VAL A 84 -31.45 -13.04 -35.25
C VAL A 84 -30.05 -12.96 -34.71
N PHE A 85 -29.80 -13.47 -33.51
CA PHE A 85 -28.51 -13.32 -32.83
C PHE A 85 -27.61 -14.53 -33.01
N ASP A 86 -26.32 -14.25 -33.15
CA ASP A 86 -25.19 -15.15 -32.87
C ASP A 86 -25.04 -15.27 -31.36
N GLU A 87 -24.95 -16.45 -30.85
CA GLU A 87 -24.61 -16.72 -29.49
C GLU A 87 -23.28 -16.03 -29.08
N CYS A 88 -22.57 -15.54 -30.09
CA CYS A 88 -21.23 -14.92 -29.95
C CYS A 88 -21.18 -13.42 -30.27
N LEU A 89 -22.33 -12.74 -30.40
CA LEU A 89 -22.37 -11.30 -30.64
C LEU A 89 -21.73 -10.58 -29.43
N PRO A 90 -20.63 -9.83 -29.60
CA PRO A 90 -20.01 -9.15 -28.48
C PRO A 90 -20.86 -7.96 -28.01
N TYR A 91 -21.17 -7.98 -26.72
CA TYR A 91 -21.85 -6.90 -26.03
C TYR A 91 -20.87 -6.22 -25.10
N LEU A 92 -20.65 -4.92 -25.24
CA LEU A 92 -19.65 -4.17 -24.50
C LEU A 92 -20.30 -3.21 -23.51
N LEU A 93 -19.78 -3.14 -22.29
CA LEU A 93 -20.10 -2.13 -21.30
C LEU A 93 -18.86 -1.69 -20.52
N ILE A 94 -18.98 -0.62 -19.77
CA ILE A 94 -17.96 -0.18 -18.83
C ILE A 94 -18.45 -0.52 -17.43
N ASP A 95 -17.63 -1.23 -16.64
CA ASP A 95 -17.95 -1.54 -15.26
C ASP A 95 -17.73 -0.30 -14.36
N GLN A 96 -18.04 -0.44 -13.07
CA GLN A 96 -17.98 0.63 -12.09
C GLN A 96 -16.58 1.11 -11.76
N ASP A 97 -15.60 0.21 -11.92
CA ASP A 97 -14.18 0.54 -11.74
C ASP A 97 -13.61 1.22 -12.99
N GLY A 98 -14.45 1.46 -13.99
CA GLY A 98 -14.11 2.11 -15.26
C GLY A 98 -13.40 1.18 -16.24
N TYR A 99 -13.56 -0.14 -16.12
CA TYR A 99 -12.98 -1.09 -17.07
C TYR A 99 -14.00 -1.51 -18.14
N TRP A 100 -13.50 -1.69 -19.36
CA TRP A 100 -14.28 -2.29 -20.44
C TRP A 100 -14.53 -3.78 -20.15
N CYS A 101 -15.79 -4.17 -20.28
CA CYS A 101 -16.25 -5.54 -20.15
C CYS A 101 -16.95 -6.03 -21.40
N VAL A 102 -16.84 -7.32 -21.70
CA VAL A 102 -17.47 -7.97 -22.86
C VAL A 102 -18.29 -9.16 -22.41
N SER A 103 -19.47 -9.31 -23.01
CA SER A 103 -20.31 -10.51 -22.97
C SER A 103 -20.42 -11.09 -24.38
N TYR A 104 -20.36 -12.39 -24.49
CA TYR A 104 -20.60 -13.14 -25.74
C TYR A 104 -21.87 -14.01 -25.69
N ASN A 105 -22.65 -13.91 -24.62
CA ASN A 105 -23.87 -14.68 -24.39
C ASN A 105 -25.09 -13.76 -24.19
N GLY A 106 -25.17 -12.70 -24.99
CA GLY A 106 -26.32 -11.81 -25.00
C GLY A 106 -26.41 -10.88 -23.78
N GLY A 107 -25.30 -10.57 -23.13
CA GLY A 107 -25.27 -9.67 -21.97
C GLY A 107 -25.61 -10.33 -20.62
N ILE A 108 -25.61 -11.67 -20.57
CA ILE A 108 -25.90 -12.45 -19.36
C ILE A 108 -24.67 -12.43 -18.42
N ASP A 109 -23.49 -12.74 -18.98
CA ASP A 109 -22.24 -12.74 -18.24
C ASP A 109 -21.25 -11.78 -18.87
N PHE A 110 -20.63 -10.93 -18.06
CA PHE A 110 -19.61 -9.99 -18.49
C PHE A 110 -18.25 -10.32 -17.88
N THR A 111 -17.22 -10.25 -18.72
CA THR A 111 -15.82 -10.40 -18.28
C THR A 111 -15.04 -9.15 -18.65
N ARG A 112 -14.12 -8.71 -17.79
CA ARG A 112 -13.26 -7.57 -18.11
C ARG A 112 -12.38 -7.89 -19.30
N LEU A 113 -12.35 -6.95 -20.26
CA LEU A 113 -11.55 -7.06 -21.47
C LEU A 113 -10.07 -6.82 -21.15
N MET A 114 -9.20 -7.63 -21.72
CA MET A 114 -7.74 -7.51 -21.60
C MET A 114 -7.14 -7.13 -22.95
N ASP A 115 -6.07 -6.33 -22.92
CA ASP A 115 -5.22 -6.08 -24.08
C ASP A 115 -4.38 -7.31 -24.46
N ASN A 116 -3.66 -7.23 -25.57
CA ASN A 116 -2.79 -8.33 -26.02
C ASN A 116 -1.60 -8.60 -25.08
N SER A 117 -1.35 -7.75 -24.10
CA SER A 117 -0.33 -7.90 -23.06
C SER A 117 -0.88 -8.48 -21.75
N GLY A 118 -2.22 -8.71 -21.67
CA GLY A 118 -2.89 -9.29 -20.51
C GLY A 118 -3.33 -8.27 -19.45
N ASN A 119 -3.29 -6.97 -19.74
CA ASN A 119 -3.75 -5.94 -18.80
C ASN A 119 -5.23 -5.63 -19.03
N TYR A 120 -5.98 -5.36 -17.95
CA TYR A 120 -7.36 -4.90 -18.07
C TYR A 120 -7.45 -3.50 -18.67
N ILE A 121 -8.39 -3.30 -19.62
CA ILE A 121 -8.54 -2.05 -20.36
C ILE A 121 -9.45 -1.10 -19.59
N LYS A 122 -8.93 0.06 -19.19
CA LYS A 122 -9.70 1.16 -18.59
C LYS A 122 -10.28 2.08 -19.65
N ALA A 123 -11.55 2.44 -19.51
CA ALA A 123 -12.21 3.44 -20.35
C ALA A 123 -11.80 4.88 -19.99
N LYS A 124 -11.58 5.15 -18.68
CA LYS A 124 -11.08 6.44 -18.15
C LYS A 124 -9.82 6.24 -17.34
N ASN A 125 -8.78 6.99 -17.66
CA ASN A 125 -7.56 7.07 -16.86
C ASN A 125 -7.39 8.50 -16.32
N LYS A 126 -7.15 8.66 -15.00
CA LYS A 126 -6.81 9.98 -14.41
C LYS A 126 -5.54 10.51 -15.08
N GLY A 127 -5.69 11.58 -15.89
CA GLY A 127 -4.56 12.28 -16.50
C GLY A 127 -4.04 11.74 -17.83
N THR A 128 -4.76 10.78 -18.45
CA THR A 128 -4.51 10.29 -19.81
C THR A 128 -5.80 10.31 -20.63
N ASP A 129 -5.68 10.27 -21.96
CA ASP A 129 -6.81 10.26 -22.88
C ASP A 129 -7.74 9.05 -22.62
N ASP A 130 -9.05 9.27 -22.72
CA ASP A 130 -10.05 8.23 -22.56
C ASP A 130 -9.94 7.19 -23.69
N VAL A 131 -10.05 5.89 -23.33
CA VAL A 131 -9.96 4.78 -24.28
C VAL A 131 -11.34 4.33 -24.67
N ALA A 132 -11.63 4.41 -25.97
CA ALA A 132 -12.86 3.90 -26.58
C ALA A 132 -12.61 2.59 -27.35
N ILE A 133 -13.67 1.78 -27.53
CA ILE A 133 -13.61 0.52 -28.27
C ILE A 133 -14.62 0.55 -29.42
N ARG A 134 -14.16 0.21 -30.60
CA ARG A 134 -15.02 -0.02 -31.77
C ARG A 134 -14.99 -1.50 -32.12
N VAL A 135 -16.18 -2.10 -32.21
CA VAL A 135 -16.31 -3.48 -32.69
C VAL A 135 -16.28 -3.49 -34.23
N SER A 136 -15.45 -4.34 -34.79
CA SER A 136 -15.32 -4.52 -36.24
C SER A 136 -15.17 -6.00 -36.58
N THR A 137 -14.96 -6.31 -37.87
CA THR A 137 -14.69 -7.69 -38.33
C THR A 137 -13.36 -7.73 -39.06
N HIS A 138 -12.55 -8.73 -38.73
CA HIS A 138 -11.33 -9.06 -39.43
C HIS A 138 -11.64 -9.66 -40.83
N GLU A 139 -10.68 -9.60 -41.74
CA GLU A 139 -10.83 -10.18 -43.11
C GLU A 139 -11.18 -11.68 -43.10
N GLU A 140 -10.75 -12.41 -42.09
CA GLU A 140 -11.09 -13.82 -41.89
C GLU A 140 -12.46 -14.06 -41.23
N GLY A 141 -13.24 -13.01 -41.01
CA GLY A 141 -14.58 -13.04 -40.45
C GLY A 141 -14.72 -13.15 -38.95
N TYR A 142 -13.63 -12.93 -38.18
CA TYR A 142 -13.69 -12.85 -36.72
C TYR A 142 -14.11 -11.46 -36.24
N TYR A 143 -14.83 -11.38 -35.10
CA TYR A 143 -15.00 -10.12 -34.41
C TYR A 143 -13.66 -9.62 -33.88
N ILE A 144 -13.41 -8.33 -34.01
CA ILE A 144 -12.25 -7.64 -33.43
C ILE A 144 -12.70 -6.41 -32.65
N PHE A 145 -12.01 -6.11 -31.56
CA PHE A 145 -12.13 -4.86 -30.82
C PHE A 145 -10.96 -3.95 -31.19
N VAL A 146 -11.28 -2.80 -31.75
CA VAL A 146 -10.29 -1.78 -32.09
C VAL A 146 -10.31 -0.74 -30.97
N LEU A 147 -9.24 -0.70 -30.17
CA LEU A 147 -9.06 0.27 -29.10
C LEU A 147 -8.43 1.54 -29.66
N TYR A 148 -8.98 2.69 -29.32
CA TYR A 148 -8.49 3.99 -29.79
C TYR A 148 -8.69 5.08 -28.75
N ILE A 149 -7.93 6.20 -28.88
CA ILE A 149 -8.15 7.37 -28.05
C ILE A 149 -9.41 8.09 -28.52
N LYS A 150 -10.35 8.33 -27.61
CA LYS A 150 -11.69 8.85 -27.90
C LYS A 150 -11.66 10.19 -28.65
N GLU A 151 -10.78 11.09 -28.24
CA GLU A 151 -10.60 12.41 -28.82
C GLU A 151 -9.88 12.40 -30.18
N VAL A 152 -9.21 11.28 -30.52
CA VAL A 152 -8.47 11.08 -31.78
C VAL A 152 -8.75 9.68 -32.33
N PRO A 153 -9.93 9.48 -32.99
CA PRO A 153 -10.40 8.15 -33.41
C PRO A 153 -9.49 7.37 -34.37
N ASP A 154 -8.61 8.05 -35.06
CA ASP A 154 -7.62 7.43 -35.96
C ASP A 154 -6.37 6.93 -35.20
N ASN A 155 -6.21 7.31 -33.95
CA ASN A 155 -5.10 6.82 -33.09
C ASN A 155 -5.48 5.50 -32.46
N VAL A 156 -5.25 4.40 -33.19
CA VAL A 156 -5.50 3.04 -32.72
C VAL A 156 -4.40 2.62 -31.75
N ILE A 157 -4.81 2.25 -30.53
CA ILE A 157 -3.90 1.79 -29.46
C ILE A 157 -3.59 0.30 -29.62
N ASP A 158 -4.64 -0.52 -29.84
CA ASP A 158 -4.52 -1.98 -29.95
C ASP A 158 -5.69 -2.55 -30.76
N VAL A 159 -5.52 -3.78 -31.27
CA VAL A 159 -6.57 -4.52 -31.98
C VAL A 159 -6.62 -5.95 -31.41
N ILE A 160 -7.71 -6.27 -30.71
CA ILE A 160 -7.90 -7.55 -30.02
C ILE A 160 -8.81 -8.44 -30.89
N ARG A 161 -8.32 -9.60 -31.30
CA ARG A 161 -9.08 -10.58 -32.04
C ARG A 161 -9.86 -11.48 -31.06
N THR A 162 -11.16 -11.61 -31.27
CA THR A 162 -11.98 -12.54 -30.49
C THR A 162 -11.92 -13.97 -31.09
N PRO A 163 -12.23 -14.99 -30.30
CA PRO A 163 -12.29 -16.37 -30.82
C PRO A 163 -13.55 -16.65 -31.68
N TYR A 164 -14.46 -15.69 -31.84
CA TYR A 164 -15.78 -15.87 -32.43
C TYR A 164 -15.87 -15.25 -33.82
N LYS A 165 -16.48 -16.02 -34.78
CA LYS A 165 -16.74 -15.55 -36.16
C LYS A 165 -18.12 -14.97 -36.28
N VAL A 166 -18.26 -13.98 -37.17
CA VAL A 166 -19.57 -13.46 -37.60
C VAL A 166 -20.27 -14.53 -38.45
N SER A 167 -21.51 -14.89 -38.14
CA SER A 167 -22.28 -15.83 -38.95
C SER A 167 -22.89 -15.10 -40.17
N SER A 168 -22.90 -15.78 -41.29
CA SER A 168 -23.32 -15.23 -42.60
C SER A 168 -24.85 -15.06 -42.79
N SER A 169 -25.68 -15.47 -41.82
CA SER A 169 -27.16 -15.50 -41.95
C SER A 169 -27.89 -14.41 -41.16
N ARG A 170 -27.29 -13.21 -40.94
CA ARG A 170 -27.76 -12.27 -39.91
C ARG A 170 -28.16 -10.91 -40.42
N ILE A 171 -29.07 -10.30 -39.63
CA ILE A 171 -29.54 -8.92 -39.85
C ILE A 171 -28.66 -7.95 -39.06
N ILE A 172 -28.43 -8.24 -37.77
CA ILE A 172 -27.63 -7.38 -36.91
C ILE A 172 -26.23 -7.97 -36.81
N LYS A 173 -25.28 -7.14 -37.12
CA LYS A 173 -23.86 -7.49 -37.08
C LYS A 173 -23.29 -7.36 -35.66
N PHE A 174 -23.67 -6.31 -34.94
CA PHE A 174 -23.38 -6.13 -33.51
C PHE A 174 -24.25 -5.00 -32.92
N ILE A 175 -24.37 -5.02 -31.58
CA ILE A 175 -24.95 -3.96 -30.75
C ILE A 175 -23.87 -3.49 -29.81
N GLN A 176 -23.64 -2.20 -29.75
CA GLN A 176 -22.68 -1.57 -28.84
C GLN A 176 -23.42 -0.55 -27.99
N GLN A 177 -23.25 -0.65 -26.65
CA GLN A 177 -23.65 0.38 -25.71
C GLN A 177 -22.40 1.23 -25.36
N ASP A 178 -22.55 2.53 -25.49
CA ASP A 178 -21.54 3.47 -25.04
C ASP A 178 -22.11 4.31 -23.88
N ASP A 179 -21.69 3.97 -22.67
CA ASP A 179 -22.16 4.66 -21.47
C ASP A 179 -21.46 6.02 -21.27
N LEU A 180 -20.35 6.29 -21.97
CA LEU A 180 -19.69 7.60 -21.94
C LEU A 180 -20.42 8.60 -22.83
N GLU A 181 -20.84 8.17 -24.03
CA GLU A 181 -21.61 8.98 -24.98
C GLU A 181 -23.12 8.84 -24.77
N ASN A 182 -23.52 7.99 -23.85
CA ASN A 182 -24.93 7.70 -23.59
C ASN A 182 -25.70 7.24 -24.83
N THR A 183 -25.10 6.34 -25.61
CA THR A 183 -25.65 5.88 -26.89
C THR A 183 -25.72 4.36 -27.00
N VAL A 184 -26.62 3.86 -27.84
CA VAL A 184 -26.67 2.48 -28.32
C VAL A 184 -26.51 2.48 -29.82
N THR A 185 -25.44 1.86 -30.30
CA THR A 185 -25.19 1.70 -31.75
C THR A 185 -25.56 0.29 -32.16
N ILE A 186 -26.46 0.20 -33.15
CA ILE A 186 -26.87 -1.06 -33.78
C ILE A 186 -26.34 -1.07 -35.19
N THR A 187 -25.49 -2.02 -35.52
CA THR A 187 -24.92 -2.19 -36.86
C THR A 187 -25.51 -3.43 -37.52
N LEU A 188 -26.10 -3.22 -38.70
CA LEU A 188 -26.66 -4.31 -39.51
C LEU A 188 -25.55 -5.05 -40.29
N ALA A 189 -25.87 -6.25 -40.76
CA ALA A 189 -24.95 -7.08 -41.54
C ALA A 189 -24.51 -6.40 -42.87
N ASN A 190 -25.33 -5.51 -43.44
CA ASN A 190 -25.02 -4.71 -44.62
C ASN A 190 -24.11 -3.51 -44.30
N GLY A 191 -23.67 -3.34 -43.05
CA GLY A 191 -22.80 -2.23 -42.61
C GLY A 191 -23.54 -0.93 -42.23
N LYS A 192 -24.88 -0.85 -42.38
CA LYS A 192 -25.65 0.33 -41.95
C LYS A 192 -25.74 0.34 -40.42
N SER A 193 -25.45 1.49 -39.82
CA SER A 193 -25.52 1.65 -38.36
C SER A 193 -26.58 2.65 -37.96
N PHE A 194 -27.25 2.40 -36.85
CA PHE A 194 -28.18 3.32 -36.20
C PHE A 194 -27.63 3.64 -34.82
N VAL A 195 -27.49 4.92 -34.51
CA VAL A 195 -27.02 5.39 -33.20
C VAL A 195 -28.22 6.04 -32.50
N PHE A 196 -28.66 5.41 -31.42
CA PHE A 196 -29.73 5.92 -30.58
C PHE A 196 -29.15 6.53 -29.31
N ASN A 197 -29.70 7.68 -28.92
CA ASN A 197 -29.40 8.21 -27.59
C ASN A 197 -30.09 7.31 -26.54
N LYS A 198 -29.39 7.04 -25.46
CA LYS A 198 -29.86 6.29 -24.31
C LYS A 198 -30.38 7.34 -23.32
N ASP A 199 -31.66 7.40 -23.12
CA ASP A 199 -32.25 8.21 -22.07
C ASP A 199 -32.29 7.38 -20.80
N TYR A 200 -31.75 7.94 -19.72
CA TYR A 200 -31.92 7.34 -18.42
C TYR A 200 -33.32 7.66 -17.93
N ALA A 201 -34.00 6.66 -17.45
CA ALA A 201 -35.27 6.93 -16.79
C ALA A 201 -35.02 7.79 -15.55
N VAL A 202 -35.83 8.83 -15.38
CA VAL A 202 -35.85 9.61 -14.14
C VAL A 202 -36.36 8.70 -13.02
N PRO A 203 -35.73 8.69 -11.84
CA PRO A 203 -36.26 7.98 -10.67
C PRO A 203 -37.73 8.30 -10.44
N SER A 204 -38.55 7.29 -10.19
CA SER A 204 -39.99 7.44 -9.97
C SER A 204 -40.45 6.94 -8.60
N SER A 205 -39.69 6.08 -7.97
CA SER A 205 -39.93 5.60 -6.60
C SER A 205 -38.69 4.97 -6.00
N ILE A 206 -38.65 4.94 -4.65
CA ILE A 206 -37.59 4.28 -3.87
C ILE A 206 -38.28 3.25 -2.99
N ALA A 207 -37.78 2.01 -2.99
CA ALA A 207 -38.22 0.93 -2.12
C ALA A 207 -37.09 0.48 -1.19
N ILE A 208 -37.35 0.50 0.11
CA ILE A 208 -36.39 -0.04 1.10
C ILE A 208 -36.45 -1.57 1.04
N LEU A 209 -35.28 -2.19 0.95
CA LEU A 209 -35.12 -3.65 0.89
C LEU A 209 -34.71 -4.25 2.25
N THR A 210 -34.11 -3.46 3.12
CA THR A 210 -33.77 -3.87 4.49
C THR A 210 -35.05 -3.95 5.33
N THR A 211 -35.44 -5.15 5.72
CA THR A 211 -36.71 -5.40 6.45
C THR A 211 -36.62 -5.13 7.94
N LYS A 212 -35.43 -5.10 8.50
CA LYS A 212 -35.15 -4.70 9.88
C LYS A 212 -34.69 -3.25 9.89
N GLY A 213 -35.09 -2.45 10.85
CA GLY A 213 -34.61 -1.06 11.02
C GLY A 213 -33.08 -0.99 11.04
N VAL A 214 -32.57 0.19 10.81
CA VAL A 214 -31.12 0.48 10.86
C VAL A 214 -30.73 0.71 12.31
N VAL A 215 -29.78 -0.06 12.80
CA VAL A 215 -29.22 0.14 14.12
C VAL A 215 -27.93 0.92 13.97
N LEU A 216 -27.89 2.11 14.55
CA LEU A 216 -26.69 2.97 14.56
C LEU A 216 -26.00 2.87 15.91
N ASP A 217 -24.70 3.04 15.85
CA ASP A 217 -23.86 3.27 17.02
C ASP A 217 -22.96 4.48 16.76
N ALA A 218 -22.49 5.05 17.84
CA ALA A 218 -21.67 6.25 17.83
C ALA A 218 -20.46 6.16 16.90
N GLY A 219 -20.46 6.93 15.83
CA GLY A 219 -19.39 6.95 14.84
C GLY A 219 -19.29 5.68 13.99
N VAL A 220 -20.17 4.71 14.20
CA VAL A 220 -20.28 3.50 13.39
C VAL A 220 -21.24 3.72 12.24
N THR A 221 -20.90 3.22 11.09
CA THR A 221 -21.71 3.33 9.87
C THR A 221 -22.57 2.08 9.71
N ALA A 222 -23.88 2.24 9.69
CA ALA A 222 -24.83 1.15 9.41
C ALA A 222 -25.24 1.16 7.94
N ALA A 223 -25.44 -0.03 7.36
CA ALA A 223 -25.79 -0.20 5.96
C ALA A 223 -27.29 -0.48 5.76
N LEU A 224 -27.89 0.18 4.79
CA LEU A 224 -29.27 0.01 4.35
C LEU A 224 -29.31 -0.28 2.87
N GLU A 225 -30.03 -1.34 2.45
CA GLU A 225 -30.24 -1.62 1.03
C GLU A 225 -31.59 -1.06 0.57
N PHE A 226 -31.58 -0.43 -0.59
CA PHE A 226 -32.76 0.13 -1.21
C PHE A 226 -32.73 -0.08 -2.73
N ARG A 227 -33.91 0.05 -3.36
CA ARG A 227 -34.06 -0.01 -4.81
C ARG A 227 -34.67 1.28 -5.31
N VAL A 228 -34.10 1.80 -6.39
CA VAL A 228 -34.67 2.90 -7.17
C VAL A 228 -35.35 2.31 -8.39
N ASN A 229 -36.57 2.76 -8.69
CA ASN A 229 -37.32 2.36 -9.87
C ASN A 229 -37.49 3.54 -10.84
N PRO A 230 -37.47 3.29 -12.15
CA PRO A 230 -37.13 2.02 -12.79
C PRO A 230 -35.64 1.67 -12.58
N SER A 231 -35.29 0.41 -12.74
CA SER A 231 -33.93 -0.10 -12.41
C SER A 231 -32.80 0.52 -13.23
N ASN A 232 -33.13 1.13 -14.37
CA ASN A 232 -32.21 1.88 -15.22
C ASN A 232 -32.18 3.40 -14.92
N ALA A 233 -32.87 3.83 -13.86
CA ALA A 233 -32.82 5.23 -13.46
C ALA A 233 -31.41 5.63 -13.04
N LYS A 234 -30.99 6.84 -13.45
CA LYS A 234 -29.70 7.42 -13.02
C LYS A 234 -29.96 8.66 -12.18
N PHE A 235 -29.11 8.79 -11.19
CA PHE A 235 -29.01 9.96 -10.33
C PHE A 235 -27.58 10.01 -9.76
N ASN A 236 -27.18 11.19 -9.31
CA ASN A 236 -25.86 11.35 -8.68
C ASN A 236 -25.93 10.95 -7.20
N TYR A 237 -25.37 9.82 -6.87
CA TYR A 237 -25.28 9.28 -5.50
C TYR A 237 -23.89 9.44 -4.86
N ASP A 238 -22.99 10.20 -5.48
CA ASP A 238 -21.72 10.57 -4.87
C ASP A 238 -21.95 11.61 -3.77
N VAL A 239 -21.93 11.17 -2.53
CA VAL A 239 -22.21 11.98 -1.34
C VAL A 239 -21.15 13.08 -1.09
N GLU A 240 -19.98 12.98 -1.72
CA GLU A 240 -18.94 14.00 -1.66
C GLU A 240 -19.08 15.05 -2.77
N SER A 241 -19.91 14.76 -3.77
CA SER A 241 -20.19 15.70 -4.87
C SER A 241 -21.13 16.83 -4.41
N PRO A 242 -20.85 18.08 -4.76
CA PRO A 242 -21.80 19.19 -4.56
C PRO A 242 -23.10 19.06 -5.38
N LEU A 243 -23.11 18.14 -6.35
CA LEU A 243 -24.27 17.82 -7.18
C LEU A 243 -24.96 16.51 -6.74
N CYS A 244 -24.73 16.06 -5.51
CA CYS A 244 -25.35 14.87 -4.98
C CYS A 244 -26.90 15.03 -4.90
N GLU A 245 -27.60 14.07 -5.47
CA GLU A 245 -29.07 14.09 -5.58
C GLU A 245 -29.75 13.23 -4.53
N ILE A 246 -28.98 12.52 -3.66
CA ILE A 246 -29.50 11.64 -2.63
C ILE A 246 -29.23 12.19 -1.24
N GLY A 247 -30.21 12.08 -0.35
CA GLY A 247 -30.12 12.52 1.04
C GLY A 247 -31.04 11.72 1.97
N LEU A 248 -31.07 12.14 3.21
CA LEU A 248 -31.96 11.61 4.24
C LEU A 248 -32.91 12.72 4.68
N ASP A 249 -34.17 12.36 4.94
CA ASP A 249 -35.16 13.28 5.52
C ASP A 249 -36.00 12.53 6.53
N PHE A 250 -36.58 13.30 7.44
CA PHE A 250 -37.58 12.83 8.39
C PHE A 250 -38.98 13.00 7.80
N ILE A 251 -39.76 11.93 7.80
CA ILE A 251 -41.17 12.00 7.47
C ILE A 251 -41.94 11.88 8.79
N CYS A 252 -42.28 13.01 9.38
CA CYS A 252 -43.01 13.05 10.62
C CYS A 252 -44.27 13.90 10.54
N GLU A 253 -45.39 13.33 11.01
CA GLU A 253 -46.67 14.05 11.07
C GLU A 253 -46.72 15.07 12.20
N THR A 254 -45.84 15.00 13.22
CA THR A 254 -45.81 15.97 14.34
C THR A 254 -44.40 16.11 14.91
N ARG A 255 -43.76 17.25 14.68
CA ARG A 255 -42.42 17.60 15.20
C ARG A 255 -42.33 17.88 16.72
N ALA A 256 -43.34 17.61 17.49
CA ALA A 256 -43.44 18.10 18.89
C ALA A 256 -42.59 17.29 19.91
N SER A 257 -41.94 16.19 19.50
CA SER A 257 -41.17 15.33 20.42
C SER A 257 -39.76 14.94 19.94
N TYR A 258 -39.18 15.64 18.96
CA TYR A 258 -37.85 15.30 18.44
C TYR A 258 -36.74 15.93 19.23
N THR A 259 -35.81 15.09 19.68
CA THR A 259 -34.50 15.48 20.25
C THR A 259 -33.41 15.62 19.19
N LYS A 260 -33.59 15.02 18.00
CA LYS A 260 -32.62 15.11 16.90
C LYS A 260 -33.19 15.76 15.64
N LEU A 261 -32.35 16.51 14.95
CA LEU A 261 -32.62 17.15 13.65
C LEU A 261 -32.09 16.30 12.50
N PRO A 262 -32.61 16.44 11.27
CA PRO A 262 -32.07 15.74 10.10
C PRO A 262 -30.55 15.88 9.90
N THR A 263 -29.96 16.97 10.41
CA THR A 263 -28.53 17.24 10.38
C THR A 263 -27.69 16.35 11.30
N ASP A 264 -28.36 15.62 12.21
CA ASP A 264 -27.68 14.71 13.15
C ASP A 264 -27.27 13.37 12.50
N TYR A 265 -27.81 13.08 11.31
CA TYR A 265 -27.43 11.91 10.50
C TYR A 265 -26.66 12.34 9.28
N LYS A 266 -25.64 11.55 8.94
CA LYS A 266 -24.89 11.72 7.71
C LYS A 266 -25.02 10.49 6.83
N LEU A 267 -25.43 10.72 5.58
CA LEU A 267 -25.23 9.74 4.53
C LEU A 267 -23.75 9.78 4.13
N SER A 268 -22.96 8.79 4.54
CA SER A 268 -21.51 8.80 4.38
C SER A 268 -21.05 8.19 3.07
N LYS A 269 -21.82 7.28 2.48
CA LYS A 269 -21.53 6.63 1.21
C LYS A 269 -22.80 6.00 0.63
N VAL A 270 -22.89 5.97 -0.69
CA VAL A 270 -23.83 5.11 -1.41
C VAL A 270 -23.07 4.33 -2.46
N GLU A 271 -23.35 3.04 -2.59
CA GLU A 271 -22.71 2.16 -3.59
C GLU A 271 -23.73 1.21 -4.21
N LEU A 272 -23.41 0.66 -5.35
CA LEU A 272 -24.23 -0.36 -6.00
C LEU A 272 -24.13 -1.70 -5.28
N VAL A 273 -25.19 -2.48 -5.34
CA VAL A 273 -25.21 -3.84 -4.77
C VAL A 273 -24.86 -4.85 -5.85
N TYR A 274 -23.99 -5.81 -5.49
CA TYR A 274 -23.57 -6.91 -6.34
C TYR A 274 -24.18 -8.22 -5.86
N ASP A 275 -24.36 -9.15 -6.77
CA ASP A 275 -24.68 -10.53 -6.41
C ASP A 275 -23.43 -11.33 -6.00
N LYS A 276 -23.61 -12.62 -5.68
CA LYS A 276 -22.50 -13.49 -5.26
C LYS A 276 -21.48 -13.77 -6.38
N GLN A 277 -21.81 -13.48 -7.61
CA GLN A 277 -20.97 -13.63 -8.80
C GLN A 277 -20.26 -12.31 -9.18
N GLY A 278 -20.51 -11.21 -8.43
CA GLY A 278 -19.95 -9.91 -8.73
C GLY A 278 -20.68 -9.12 -9.81
N VAL A 279 -21.92 -9.52 -10.14
CA VAL A 279 -22.76 -8.82 -11.12
C VAL A 279 -23.62 -7.76 -10.41
N VAL A 280 -23.68 -6.55 -10.99
CA VAL A 280 -24.50 -5.46 -10.47
C VAL A 280 -25.97 -5.85 -10.44
N LYS A 281 -26.61 -5.74 -9.30
CA LYS A 281 -28.07 -5.79 -9.20
C LYS A 281 -28.66 -4.46 -9.62
N GLN A 282 -29.15 -4.39 -10.86
CA GLN A 282 -29.64 -3.17 -11.46
C GLN A 282 -30.68 -2.44 -10.59
N GLY A 283 -30.44 -1.15 -10.35
CA GLY A 283 -31.30 -0.29 -9.54
C GLY A 283 -31.23 -0.55 -8.04
N GLN A 284 -30.37 -1.45 -7.55
CA GLN A 284 -30.17 -1.69 -6.11
C GLN A 284 -28.92 -1.01 -5.60
N TYR A 285 -29.08 -0.34 -4.48
CA TYR A 285 -28.03 0.47 -3.85
C TYR A 285 -27.92 0.12 -2.37
N ARG A 286 -26.74 0.35 -1.81
CA ARG A 286 -26.45 0.27 -0.38
C ARG A 286 -26.04 1.64 0.10
N ALA A 287 -26.82 2.21 1.00
CA ALA A 287 -26.53 3.45 1.70
C ALA A 287 -25.85 3.17 3.04
N TYR A 288 -24.89 3.98 3.39
CA TYR A 288 -24.21 3.94 4.68
C TYR A 288 -24.58 5.20 5.47
N ILE A 289 -25.20 5.00 6.62
CA ILE A 289 -25.72 6.07 7.47
C ILE A 289 -24.89 6.14 8.73
N THR A 290 -24.42 7.33 9.08
CA THR A 290 -23.62 7.60 10.28
C THR A 290 -24.33 8.63 11.14
N ASP A 291 -24.41 8.37 12.44
CA ASP A 291 -24.87 9.32 13.44
C ASP A 291 -23.73 10.27 13.83
N LEU A 292 -23.98 11.56 13.83
CA LEU A 292 -23.01 12.60 14.18
C LEU A 292 -23.13 13.07 15.64
N ASN A 293 -24.23 12.73 16.34
CA ASN A 293 -24.50 13.21 17.69
C ASN A 293 -24.90 12.07 18.64
N VAL A 294 -23.94 11.62 19.42
CA VAL A 294 -23.89 10.32 20.09
C VAL A 294 -24.43 10.29 21.50
N SER A 295 -25.22 11.27 21.97
CA SER A 295 -25.40 11.41 23.39
C SER A 295 -26.66 10.77 24.01
N GLU A 296 -27.62 10.29 23.23
CA GLU A 296 -28.91 9.79 23.79
C GLU A 296 -29.50 8.61 22.99
N ASN A 297 -30.15 7.68 23.68
CA ASN A 297 -30.97 6.62 23.08
C ASN A 297 -32.15 7.23 22.33
N TYR A 298 -32.32 6.87 21.07
CA TYR A 298 -33.40 7.34 20.21
C TYR A 298 -33.89 6.28 19.23
N SER A 299 -35.04 6.50 18.70
CA SER A 299 -35.66 5.72 17.63
C SER A 299 -36.41 6.68 16.72
N ASP A 300 -35.95 6.85 15.51
CA ASP A 300 -36.52 7.80 14.55
C ASP A 300 -36.93 7.11 13.26
N ASP A 301 -37.98 7.59 12.63
CA ASP A 301 -38.39 7.15 11.30
C ASP A 301 -37.80 8.09 10.24
N VAL A 302 -36.94 7.55 9.42
CA VAL A 302 -36.15 8.26 8.39
C VAL A 302 -36.51 7.74 7.01
N ALA A 303 -36.43 8.59 6.01
CA ALA A 303 -36.59 8.21 4.61
C ALA A 303 -35.33 8.56 3.79
N ILE A 304 -35.05 7.77 2.77
CA ILE A 304 -34.13 8.17 1.70
C ILE A 304 -34.88 9.08 0.74
N VAL A 305 -34.28 10.19 0.40
CA VAL A 305 -34.85 11.20 -0.49
C VAL A 305 -33.94 11.41 -1.68
N LEU A 306 -34.53 11.41 -2.88
CA LEU A 306 -33.86 11.83 -4.12
C LEU A 306 -34.45 13.15 -4.57
N THR A 307 -33.59 14.11 -4.87
CA THR A 307 -33.99 15.38 -5.50
C THR A 307 -33.40 15.38 -6.90
N VAL A 308 -34.24 15.08 -7.86
CA VAL A 308 -33.84 14.95 -9.29
C VAL A 308 -34.63 15.95 -10.12
N ASN A 309 -34.08 16.33 -11.26
CA ASN A 309 -34.82 17.15 -12.22
C ASN A 309 -35.73 16.28 -13.07
N ASP A 310 -36.97 16.71 -13.25
CA ASP A 310 -37.90 16.09 -14.19
C ASP A 310 -37.51 16.39 -15.66
N ARG A 311 -38.31 15.88 -16.60
CA ARG A 311 -38.09 16.09 -18.05
C ARG A 311 -38.19 17.56 -18.49
N ASN A 312 -38.78 18.42 -17.66
CA ASN A 312 -38.89 19.84 -17.89
C ASN A 312 -37.80 20.63 -17.20
N ASN A 313 -36.82 19.92 -16.58
CA ASN A 313 -35.74 20.49 -15.79
C ASN A 313 -36.23 21.17 -14.50
N GLU A 314 -37.41 20.74 -13.97
CA GLU A 314 -37.92 21.18 -12.68
C GLU A 314 -37.55 20.18 -11.58
N PRO A 315 -37.10 20.63 -10.40
CA PRO A 315 -36.71 19.76 -9.31
C PRO A 315 -37.93 19.01 -8.72
N VAL A 316 -37.80 17.67 -8.72
CA VAL A 316 -38.79 16.76 -8.14
C VAL A 316 -38.13 15.97 -7.01
N GLN A 317 -38.82 15.91 -5.88
CA GLN A 317 -38.41 15.15 -4.72
C GLN A 317 -39.18 13.81 -4.63
N ILE A 318 -38.44 12.73 -4.50
CA ILE A 318 -38.96 11.37 -4.37
C ILE A 318 -38.45 10.79 -3.06
N SER A 319 -39.36 10.35 -2.20
CA SER A 319 -39.04 9.77 -0.90
C SER A 319 -39.31 8.26 -0.88
N SER A 320 -38.53 7.51 -0.15
CA SER A 320 -38.82 6.12 0.19
C SER A 320 -39.96 6.06 1.23
N THR A 321 -40.48 4.85 1.49
CA THR A 321 -41.14 4.57 2.77
C THR A 321 -40.16 4.78 3.91
N THR A 322 -40.67 5.17 5.08
CA THR A 322 -39.84 5.31 6.29
C THR A 322 -39.25 3.96 6.71
N PHE A 323 -38.07 4.02 7.26
CA PHE A 323 -37.44 2.94 7.99
C PHE A 323 -36.98 3.44 9.35
N ASN A 324 -37.03 2.57 10.34
CA ASN A 324 -36.65 2.94 11.68
C ASN A 324 -35.15 2.98 11.81
N VAL A 325 -34.60 4.08 12.33
CA VAL A 325 -33.22 4.23 12.75
C VAL A 325 -33.19 4.29 14.25
N ARG A 326 -32.57 3.32 14.88
CA ARG A 326 -32.44 3.26 16.32
C ARG A 326 -31.00 3.12 16.76
N PHE A 327 -30.72 3.61 17.95
CA PHE A 327 -29.48 3.38 18.64
C PHE A 327 -29.52 2.04 19.37
N SER A 328 -28.47 1.19 19.23
CA SER A 328 -28.52 -0.17 19.76
C SER A 328 -28.42 -0.22 21.28
N GLY A 329 -27.71 0.72 21.87
CA GLY A 329 -27.47 0.75 23.30
C GLY A 329 -26.65 -0.45 23.85
N ASN A 330 -26.04 -1.27 23.01
CA ASN A 330 -25.32 -2.46 23.42
C ASN A 330 -23.92 -2.57 22.81
N LEU A 331 -23.23 -1.42 22.60
CA LEU A 331 -21.91 -1.38 21.98
C LEU A 331 -20.88 -0.67 22.88
N PHE A 332 -19.64 -1.06 22.74
CA PHE A 332 -18.51 -0.31 23.30
C PHE A 332 -18.16 0.87 22.39
N HIS A 333 -18.06 2.06 22.97
CA HIS A 333 -17.52 3.25 22.32
C HIS A 333 -16.00 3.35 22.47
N SER A 334 -15.51 2.90 23.62
CA SER A 334 -14.09 2.82 23.90
C SER A 334 -13.78 1.62 24.78
N PHE A 335 -12.59 1.11 24.61
CA PHE A 335 -12.02 0.06 25.43
C PHE A 335 -10.53 0.32 25.62
N SER A 336 -10.04 0.32 26.85
CA SER A 336 -8.67 0.67 27.18
C SER A 336 -8.17 -0.03 28.44
N PHE A 337 -6.86 -0.16 28.57
CA PHE A 337 -6.19 -0.46 29.83
C PHE A 337 -5.40 0.78 30.27
N LEU A 338 -5.93 1.51 31.23
CA LEU A 338 -5.30 2.70 31.76
C LEU A 338 -4.22 2.33 32.78
N LYS A 339 -3.04 2.96 32.68
CA LYS A 339 -1.91 2.78 33.61
C LYS A 339 -2.31 2.99 35.08
N GLN A 340 -3.16 3.97 35.35
CA GLN A 340 -3.64 4.25 36.72
C GLN A 340 -4.41 3.09 37.36
N ASN A 341 -5.04 2.21 36.56
CA ASN A 341 -5.82 1.06 37.03
C ASN A 341 -5.02 -0.26 36.91
N ASN A 342 -3.87 -0.23 36.25
CA ASN A 342 -3.06 -1.39 35.89
C ASN A 342 -1.57 -1.14 36.14
N ALA A 343 -1.04 -1.60 37.27
CA ALA A 343 0.37 -1.41 37.62
C ALA A 343 1.34 -2.06 36.59
N ASN A 344 0.88 -3.06 35.87
CA ASN A 344 1.63 -3.82 34.88
C ASN A 344 1.64 -3.19 33.48
N VAL A 345 0.95 -2.07 33.28
CA VAL A 345 0.85 -1.38 31.99
C VAL A 345 1.73 -0.14 32.03
N LEU A 346 2.63 0.01 31.07
CA LEU A 346 3.63 1.08 31.05
C LEU A 346 3.04 2.44 30.65
N TYR A 347 1.94 2.45 29.92
CA TYR A 347 1.24 3.64 29.40
C TYR A 347 -0.25 3.30 29.17
N ASP A 348 -1.08 4.29 28.90
CA ASP A 348 -2.49 4.07 28.59
C ASP A 348 -2.63 3.40 27.21
N VAL A 349 -3.20 2.21 27.18
CA VAL A 349 -3.42 1.41 25.98
C VAL A 349 -4.88 1.58 25.55
N ASN A 350 -5.09 2.25 24.43
CA ASN A 350 -6.42 2.40 23.84
C ASN A 350 -6.57 1.39 22.69
N ALA A 351 -7.65 0.63 22.71
CA ALA A 351 -7.99 -0.31 21.66
C ALA A 351 -8.93 0.31 20.63
N SER A 352 -8.81 -0.12 19.38
CA SER A 352 -9.88 0.07 18.40
C SER A 352 -10.92 -1.03 18.57
N VAL A 353 -12.17 -0.63 18.58
CA VAL A 353 -13.31 -1.55 18.58
C VAL A 353 -13.70 -1.79 17.12
N ASP A 354 -13.49 -3.00 16.63
CA ASP A 354 -13.85 -3.40 15.27
C ASP A 354 -14.94 -4.48 15.31
N LYS A 355 -16.16 -4.07 14.97
CA LYS A 355 -17.36 -4.93 15.05
C LYS A 355 -17.43 -5.60 16.44
N ASN A 356 -17.29 -6.91 16.49
CA ASN A 356 -17.38 -7.72 17.72
C ASN A 356 -16.00 -8.24 18.17
N ALA A 357 -14.92 -7.60 17.72
CA ALA A 357 -13.56 -7.95 18.12
C ALA A 357 -12.80 -6.73 18.63
N ILE A 358 -12.08 -6.91 19.72
CA ILE A 358 -11.17 -5.94 20.31
C ILE A 358 -9.81 -6.63 20.41
N ASN A 359 -8.93 -6.33 19.48
CA ASN A 359 -7.59 -6.89 19.45
C ASN A 359 -6.60 -5.85 19.95
N ILE A 360 -5.95 -6.16 21.06
CA ILE A 360 -4.95 -5.31 21.68
C ILE A 360 -3.60 -5.98 21.49
N CYS A 361 -2.72 -5.34 20.74
CA CYS A 361 -1.32 -5.69 20.71
C CYS A 361 -0.52 -4.48 21.23
N THR A 362 0.24 -4.70 22.31
CA THR A 362 0.95 -3.63 22.99
C THR A 362 2.34 -4.09 23.41
N PRO A 363 3.34 -3.19 23.48
CA PRO A 363 4.59 -3.52 24.13
C PRO A 363 4.34 -3.89 25.57
N LEU A 364 4.97 -4.96 26.00
CA LEU A 364 5.14 -5.41 27.36
C LEU A 364 3.92 -5.24 28.29
N VAL A 365 3.07 -6.26 28.31
CA VAL A 365 2.17 -6.52 29.43
C VAL A 365 2.73 -7.73 30.16
N THR A 366 3.34 -7.50 31.33
CA THR A 366 4.03 -8.55 32.08
C THR A 366 3.10 -9.52 32.77
N ASP A 367 1.89 -9.10 33.11
CA ASP A 367 0.86 -9.93 33.70
C ASP A 367 -0.53 -9.57 33.15
N VAL A 368 -1.07 -10.43 32.31
CA VAL A 368 -2.39 -10.28 31.71
C VAL A 368 -3.51 -10.91 32.57
N LYS A 369 -3.17 -11.52 33.71
CA LYS A 369 -4.15 -12.28 34.53
C LYS A 369 -5.05 -11.39 35.37
N ASN A 370 -4.67 -10.13 35.59
CA ASN A 370 -5.39 -9.20 36.43
C ASN A 370 -5.51 -7.82 35.77
N LEU A 371 -5.84 -7.76 34.48
CA LEU A 371 -6.04 -6.49 33.80
C LEU A 371 -7.44 -5.95 34.04
N VAL A 372 -7.49 -4.68 34.41
CA VAL A 372 -8.72 -3.91 34.62
C VAL A 372 -9.02 -3.09 33.36
N ALA A 373 -10.07 -3.47 32.65
CA ALA A 373 -10.52 -2.74 31.48
C ALA A 373 -11.27 -1.46 31.89
N THR A 374 -10.96 -0.37 31.22
CA THR A 374 -11.71 0.87 31.27
C THR A 374 -12.44 1.03 29.93
N PHE A 375 -13.74 1.09 29.97
CA PHE A 375 -14.58 1.15 28.78
C PHE A 375 -15.72 2.14 28.95
N SER A 376 -16.22 2.68 27.83
CA SER A 376 -17.48 3.37 27.74
C SER A 376 -18.42 2.61 26.83
N THR A 377 -19.70 2.58 27.23
CA THR A 377 -20.75 1.86 26.49
C THR A 377 -22.09 2.55 26.72
N THR A 378 -23.00 2.35 25.81
CA THR A 378 -24.41 2.72 25.98
C THR A 378 -25.23 1.60 26.59
N ALA A 379 -24.64 0.45 26.80
CA ALA A 379 -25.30 -0.67 27.43
C ALA A 379 -25.70 -0.37 28.88
N GLU A 380 -26.78 -0.97 29.31
CA GLU A 380 -27.18 -0.94 30.72
C GLU A 380 -26.27 -1.80 31.56
N GLN A 381 -25.82 -2.93 31.04
CA GLN A 381 -24.98 -3.89 31.75
C GLN A 381 -23.95 -4.55 30.84
N VAL A 382 -22.77 -4.87 31.42
CA VAL A 382 -21.67 -5.59 30.76
C VAL A 382 -21.29 -6.79 31.61
N TYR A 383 -21.13 -7.97 31.00
CA TYR A 383 -20.79 -9.21 31.70
C TYR A 383 -19.60 -9.92 31.07
N VAL A 384 -18.82 -10.60 31.92
CA VAL A 384 -17.85 -11.64 31.54
C VAL A 384 -18.17 -12.88 32.37
N ASN A 385 -18.45 -14.01 31.73
CA ASN A 385 -18.80 -15.27 32.41
C ASN A 385 -19.90 -15.08 33.47
N ASN A 386 -20.95 -14.30 33.18
CA ASN A 386 -22.04 -13.91 34.05
C ASN A 386 -21.63 -13.08 35.29
N VAL A 387 -20.42 -12.54 35.33
CA VAL A 387 -19.97 -11.57 36.33
C VAL A 387 -20.08 -10.18 35.74
N GLU A 388 -20.80 -9.30 36.43
CA GLU A 388 -20.96 -7.91 35.99
C GLU A 388 -19.62 -7.19 36.00
N GLN A 389 -19.40 -6.40 34.96
CA GLN A 389 -18.15 -5.66 34.72
C GLN A 389 -18.35 -4.17 35.03
N ILE A 390 -17.55 -3.68 35.94
CA ILE A 390 -17.51 -2.25 36.28
C ILE A 390 -16.26 -1.66 35.64
N SER A 391 -16.47 -0.69 34.73
CA SER A 391 -15.38 -0.01 34.01
C SER A 391 -14.36 0.61 34.98
N GLY A 392 -13.10 0.31 34.77
CA GLY A 392 -11.99 0.78 35.60
C GLY A 392 -11.83 0.08 36.97
N VAL A 393 -12.62 -1.01 37.25
CA VAL A 393 -12.66 -1.70 38.55
C VAL A 393 -12.48 -3.21 38.40
N THR A 394 -13.27 -3.87 37.53
CA THR A 394 -13.30 -5.32 37.47
C THR A 394 -12.13 -5.85 36.68
N ALA A 395 -11.31 -6.70 37.33
CA ALA A 395 -10.17 -7.37 36.71
C ALA A 395 -10.58 -8.68 36.03
N ASN A 396 -9.93 -8.98 34.89
CA ASN A 396 -10.09 -10.24 34.19
C ASN A 396 -8.74 -10.83 33.81
N ASP A 397 -8.71 -12.14 33.57
CA ASP A 397 -7.58 -12.88 33.06
C ASP A 397 -7.66 -12.92 31.50
N PHE A 398 -6.72 -12.25 30.84
CA PHE A 398 -6.61 -12.18 29.38
C PHE A 398 -5.53 -13.12 28.83
N THR A 399 -5.15 -14.15 29.58
CA THR A 399 -4.25 -15.20 29.05
C THR A 399 -4.86 -15.86 27.81
N GLU A 400 -6.18 -16.03 27.81
CA GLU A 400 -6.98 -16.42 26.68
C GLU A 400 -7.96 -15.29 26.33
N PRO A 401 -8.51 -15.25 25.09
CA PRO A 401 -9.48 -14.23 24.72
C PRO A 401 -10.70 -14.21 25.64
N VAL A 402 -11.08 -13.05 26.14
CA VAL A 402 -12.21 -12.84 27.05
C VAL A 402 -13.45 -12.40 26.27
N LEU A 403 -14.59 -13.02 26.54
CA LEU A 403 -15.87 -12.66 25.92
C LEU A 403 -16.64 -11.68 26.82
N TYR A 404 -16.82 -10.45 26.34
CA TYR A 404 -17.63 -9.42 26.98
C TYR A 404 -19.01 -9.43 26.36
N SER A 405 -20.06 -9.67 27.18
CA SER A 405 -21.46 -9.57 26.79
C SER A 405 -22.01 -8.21 27.19
N VAL A 406 -22.40 -7.43 26.22
CA VAL A 406 -22.90 -6.06 26.40
C VAL A 406 -24.41 -6.09 26.19
N VAL A 407 -25.17 -5.74 27.20
CA VAL A 407 -26.63 -5.93 27.28
C VAL A 407 -27.34 -4.59 27.27
N SER A 408 -28.22 -4.39 26.28
CA SER A 408 -29.09 -3.19 26.19
C SER A 408 -30.27 -3.26 27.16
N ALA A 409 -30.96 -2.13 27.35
CA ALA A 409 -32.15 -2.02 28.23
C ALA A 409 -33.32 -2.92 27.81
N ASP A 410 -33.41 -3.30 26.53
CA ASP A 410 -34.43 -4.22 26.01
C ASP A 410 -33.95 -5.70 26.05
N GLY A 411 -32.76 -5.96 26.62
CA GLY A 411 -32.24 -7.29 26.84
C GLY A 411 -31.52 -7.92 25.63
N GLU A 412 -31.31 -7.16 24.54
CA GLU A 412 -30.46 -7.63 23.42
C GLU A 412 -29.01 -7.70 23.88
N VAL A 413 -28.30 -8.74 23.43
CA VAL A 413 -26.91 -9.01 23.82
C VAL A 413 -25.99 -8.93 22.60
N ASN A 414 -24.96 -8.11 22.70
CA ASN A 414 -23.85 -8.10 21.77
C ASN A 414 -22.60 -8.65 22.46
N THR A 415 -21.82 -9.51 21.80
CA THR A 415 -20.66 -10.15 22.39
C THR A 415 -19.38 -9.73 21.69
N TYR A 416 -18.45 -9.21 22.48
CA TYR A 416 -17.12 -8.81 22.01
C TYR A 416 -16.06 -9.80 22.46
N LYS A 417 -15.24 -10.27 21.53
CA LYS A 417 -14.07 -11.06 21.80
C LYS A 417 -12.86 -10.13 22.00
N VAL A 418 -12.37 -10.04 23.24
CA VAL A 418 -11.21 -9.21 23.58
C VAL A 418 -9.98 -10.08 23.70
N SER A 419 -8.98 -9.83 22.84
CA SER A 419 -7.70 -10.54 22.80
C SER A 419 -6.56 -9.58 23.13
N VAL A 420 -5.67 -9.98 24.04
CA VAL A 420 -4.50 -9.19 24.44
C VAL A 420 -3.23 -9.97 24.09
N SER A 421 -2.30 -9.31 23.43
CA SER A 421 -0.99 -9.86 23.11
C SER A 421 0.09 -8.79 23.24
N ASN A 422 1.36 -9.21 23.41
CA ASN A 422 2.49 -8.29 23.32
C ASN A 422 3.22 -8.41 21.99
N THR A 423 4.05 -7.41 21.66
CA THR A 423 4.87 -7.41 20.45
C THR A 423 6.01 -8.43 20.50
N GLY A 424 6.42 -8.85 21.69
CA GLY A 424 7.51 -9.78 21.90
C GLY A 424 8.90 -9.13 21.82
N LEU A 425 8.96 -7.79 21.78
CA LEU A 425 10.21 -7.04 21.73
C LEU A 425 10.56 -6.42 23.08
N PRO A 426 11.85 -6.15 23.36
CA PRO A 426 12.28 -5.30 24.47
C PRO A 426 11.65 -3.91 24.38
N VAL A 427 11.49 -3.25 25.52
CA VAL A 427 10.86 -1.92 25.60
C VAL A 427 11.82 -0.91 26.19
N VAL A 428 11.96 0.22 25.50
CA VAL A 428 12.66 1.42 26.00
C VAL A 428 11.62 2.42 26.47
N LEU A 429 11.59 2.69 27.75
CA LEU A 429 10.76 3.73 28.35
C LEU A 429 11.63 4.99 28.56
N VAL A 430 11.19 6.11 28.01
CA VAL A 430 11.84 7.41 28.14
C VAL A 430 10.86 8.40 28.77
N GLU A 431 11.23 8.96 29.91
CA GLU A 431 10.48 10.03 30.57
C GLU A 431 11.37 11.27 30.69
N THR A 432 11.03 12.32 29.93
CA THR A 432 11.73 13.60 29.95
C THR A 432 11.23 14.45 31.13
N PRO A 433 12.07 15.33 31.71
CA PRO A 433 11.65 16.19 32.78
C PRO A 433 10.44 17.04 32.38
N GLY A 434 9.33 16.94 33.13
CA GLY A 434 8.10 17.66 32.82
C GLY A 434 7.47 17.30 31.48
N ALA A 435 7.77 16.14 30.92
CA ALA A 435 7.31 15.69 29.59
C ALA A 435 7.65 16.64 28.45
N VAL A 436 8.74 17.39 28.55
CA VAL A 436 9.18 18.33 27.50
C VAL A 436 9.62 17.57 26.24
N THR A 437 9.47 18.24 25.10
CA THR A 437 9.90 17.70 23.79
C THR A 437 11.43 17.56 23.76
N ILE A 438 11.91 16.46 23.19
CA ILE A 438 13.34 16.22 23.00
C ILE A 438 13.89 17.23 21.99
N PRO A 439 14.97 17.97 22.31
CA PRO A 439 15.57 18.97 21.45
C PRO A 439 16.27 18.35 20.23
N PRO A 440 16.45 19.09 19.12
CA PRO A 440 17.21 18.64 17.95
C PRO A 440 18.71 18.50 18.27
N LYS A 441 19.47 17.88 17.35
CA LYS A 441 20.93 17.67 17.52
C LYS A 441 21.74 18.97 17.64
N THR A 442 21.20 20.08 17.16
CA THR A 442 21.81 21.40 17.17
C THR A 442 21.73 22.13 18.52
N GLU A 443 20.95 21.55 19.45
CA GLU A 443 20.81 22.07 20.80
C GLU A 443 21.49 21.14 21.81
N ASP A 444 21.58 21.63 23.05
CA ASP A 444 22.17 20.89 24.14
C ASP A 444 21.39 19.61 24.47
N TRP A 445 22.08 18.69 25.10
CA TRP A 445 21.49 17.48 25.60
C TRP A 445 20.43 17.77 26.67
N LEU A 446 19.25 17.19 26.53
CA LEU A 446 18.22 17.22 27.55
C LEU A 446 18.64 16.29 28.70
N ALA A 447 19.10 16.91 29.77
CA ALA A 447 19.55 16.23 31.00
C ALA A 447 18.37 15.85 31.90
N GLY A 448 18.61 14.96 32.87
CA GLY A 448 17.60 14.56 33.85
C GLY A 448 16.52 13.63 33.30
N THR A 449 16.76 13.02 32.14
CA THR A 449 15.84 12.05 31.54
C THR A 449 15.91 10.73 32.29
N ILE A 450 14.76 10.12 32.53
CA ILE A 450 14.64 8.76 33.07
C ILE A 450 14.56 7.81 31.90
N ILE A 451 15.45 6.82 31.84
CA ILE A 451 15.42 5.77 30.82
C ILE A 451 15.38 4.43 31.52
N LYS A 452 14.35 3.64 31.20
CA LYS A 452 14.24 2.23 31.63
C LYS A 452 14.16 1.34 30.40
N ILE A 453 14.88 0.22 30.46
CA ILE A 453 14.86 -0.75 29.38
C ILE A 453 14.46 -2.09 29.98
N TYR A 454 13.46 -2.69 29.38
CA TYR A 454 12.95 -3.99 29.76
C TYR A 454 13.26 -5.02 28.67
N ASN A 455 13.69 -6.20 29.05
CA ASN A 455 13.77 -7.35 28.14
C ASN A 455 12.38 -7.76 27.66
N ALA A 456 12.32 -8.56 26.59
CA ALA A 456 11.06 -9.03 26.01
C ALA A 456 10.20 -9.86 27.02
N ASP A 457 10.84 -10.48 28.03
CA ASP A 457 10.19 -11.21 29.12
C ASP A 457 9.68 -10.31 30.26
N GLY A 458 9.89 -9.00 30.17
CA GLY A 458 9.49 -8.02 31.16
C GLY A 458 10.49 -7.78 32.30
N THR A 459 11.60 -8.45 32.31
CA THR A 459 12.66 -8.17 33.31
C THR A 459 13.35 -6.85 33.02
N LEU A 460 13.63 -6.08 34.04
CA LEU A 460 14.33 -4.81 33.93
C LEU A 460 15.82 -5.07 33.59
N ASP A 461 16.27 -4.56 32.43
CA ASP A 461 17.65 -4.63 31.97
C ASP A 461 18.47 -3.41 32.40
N TYR A 462 17.88 -2.24 32.29
CA TYR A 462 18.53 -0.97 32.61
C TYR A 462 17.57 0.02 33.25
N GLU A 463 18.06 0.81 34.23
CA GLU A 463 17.38 1.95 34.79
C GLU A 463 18.38 3.10 35.05
N GLY A 464 18.13 4.23 34.40
CA GLY A 464 18.86 5.48 34.60
C GLY A 464 17.91 6.60 34.97
N VAL A 465 18.28 7.38 36.01
CA VAL A 465 17.42 8.47 36.53
C VAL A 465 17.96 9.85 36.19
N ASN A 466 19.07 9.94 35.51
CA ASN A 466 19.69 11.25 35.14
C ASN A 466 20.49 11.09 33.85
N ASP A 467 19.90 10.43 32.89
CA ASP A 467 20.44 10.25 31.56
C ASP A 467 20.18 11.49 30.69
N ASN A 468 20.73 11.48 29.50
CA ASN A 468 20.62 12.59 28.58
C ASN A 468 20.12 12.05 27.24
N ILE A 469 19.25 12.81 26.60
CA ILE A 469 18.72 12.49 25.28
C ILE A 469 18.69 13.73 24.38
N ARG A 470 18.86 13.56 23.09
CA ARG A 470 18.62 14.61 22.09
C ARG A 470 18.27 14.00 20.73
N GLY A 471 17.79 14.80 19.82
CA GLY A 471 17.59 14.41 18.44
C GLY A 471 18.91 14.06 17.75
N ARG A 472 18.83 13.27 16.68
CA ARG A 472 19.95 12.92 15.81
C ARG A 472 19.53 12.89 14.35
N GLY A 473 20.54 12.76 13.46
CA GLY A 473 20.37 12.71 12.02
C GLY A 473 20.33 14.10 11.39
N ASN A 474 20.53 14.15 10.10
CA ASN A 474 20.37 15.34 9.27
C ASN A 474 18.95 15.34 8.68
N SER A 475 18.75 14.74 7.51
CA SER A 475 17.43 14.64 6.88
C SER A 475 16.40 13.82 7.71
N THR A 476 16.86 12.79 8.45
CA THR A 476 15.97 11.94 9.23
C THR A 476 15.30 12.65 10.42
N TRP A 477 15.88 13.76 10.89
CA TRP A 477 15.25 14.60 11.91
C TRP A 477 14.00 15.34 11.41
N ASP A 478 13.92 15.60 10.11
CA ASP A 478 12.78 16.30 9.50
C ASP A 478 11.56 15.37 9.28
N PHE A 479 11.76 14.04 9.35
CA PHE A 479 10.68 13.08 9.19
C PHE A 479 9.71 13.04 10.38
N PRO A 480 8.47 12.55 10.19
CA PRO A 480 7.46 12.47 11.26
C PRO A 480 7.95 11.69 12.48
N LYS A 481 8.59 10.54 12.29
CA LYS A 481 9.15 9.70 13.35
C LYS A 481 10.61 10.04 13.59
N LYS A 482 10.91 10.54 14.78
CA LYS A 482 12.21 11.14 15.11
C LYS A 482 13.22 10.12 15.64
N PRO A 483 14.45 10.10 15.13
CA PRO A 483 15.55 9.32 15.73
C PRO A 483 16.21 10.08 16.89
N TYR A 484 16.74 9.34 17.87
CA TYR A 484 17.33 9.92 19.08
C TYR A 484 18.74 9.41 19.34
N ALA A 485 19.56 10.26 19.93
CA ALA A 485 20.83 9.91 20.56
C ALA A 485 20.67 9.91 22.08
N VAL A 486 21.20 8.88 22.72
CA VAL A 486 21.14 8.66 24.17
C VAL A 486 22.54 8.70 24.74
N LYS A 487 22.73 9.42 25.85
CA LYS A 487 23.97 9.47 26.63
C LYS A 487 23.66 9.09 28.08
N LEU A 488 23.92 7.86 28.43
CA LEU A 488 23.76 7.36 29.79
C LEU A 488 24.67 8.10 30.77
N ASN A 489 24.21 8.32 31.95
CA ASN A 489 25.00 8.89 33.05
C ASN A 489 26.21 7.99 33.40
N LYS A 490 25.99 6.66 33.41
CA LYS A 490 27.03 5.66 33.67
C LYS A 490 27.22 4.73 32.47
N LYS A 491 28.46 4.26 32.27
CA LYS A 491 28.75 3.20 31.31
C LYS A 491 28.00 1.92 31.71
N SER A 492 27.05 1.50 30.94
CA SER A 492 26.18 0.34 31.25
C SER A 492 26.02 -0.56 30.03
N SER A 493 25.91 -1.86 30.28
CA SER A 493 25.43 -2.83 29.26
C SER A 493 23.93 -2.63 29.03
N ILE A 494 23.48 -2.82 27.81
CA ILE A 494 22.06 -2.75 27.44
C ILE A 494 21.75 -3.94 26.54
N LEU A 495 20.72 -4.71 26.90
CA LEU A 495 20.22 -5.87 26.14
C LEU A 495 21.37 -6.82 25.73
N GLY A 496 22.27 -7.11 26.66
CA GLY A 496 23.42 -7.98 26.45
C GLY A 496 24.58 -7.36 25.64
N MET A 497 24.40 -6.15 25.07
CA MET A 497 25.49 -5.44 24.38
C MET A 497 26.49 -4.87 25.36
N PRO A 498 27.80 -4.82 25.02
CA PRO A 498 28.84 -4.34 25.90
C PRO A 498 28.63 -2.91 26.37
N GLY A 499 28.96 -2.68 27.65
CA GLY A 499 28.66 -1.41 28.33
C GLY A 499 29.32 -0.20 27.68
N HIS A 500 28.51 0.83 27.43
CA HIS A 500 28.94 2.14 26.97
C HIS A 500 27.95 3.23 27.42
N LYS A 501 28.34 4.52 27.28
CA LYS A 501 27.42 5.64 27.57
C LYS A 501 26.58 6.05 26.38
N ARG A 502 27.04 5.83 25.15
CA ARG A 502 26.46 6.37 23.92
C ARG A 502 25.65 5.29 23.18
N TRP A 503 24.37 5.56 22.95
CA TRP A 503 23.44 4.69 22.23
C TRP A 503 22.62 5.49 21.25
N VAL A 504 21.99 4.82 20.32
CA VAL A 504 21.16 5.44 19.30
C VAL A 504 19.85 4.68 19.17
N LEU A 505 18.77 5.44 19.06
CA LEU A 505 17.45 4.93 18.67
C LEU A 505 17.20 5.35 17.22
N LEU A 506 17.42 4.46 16.27
CA LEU A 506 17.11 4.68 14.86
C LEU A 506 15.61 4.52 14.65
N ALA A 507 14.99 5.50 14.01
CA ALA A 507 13.56 5.50 13.79
C ALA A 507 13.11 4.58 12.64
N ASN A 508 13.99 4.32 11.67
CA ASN A 508 13.73 3.53 10.47
C ASN A 508 12.41 3.92 9.77
N TRP A 509 12.07 5.22 9.77
CA TRP A 509 10.74 5.67 9.29
C TRP A 509 10.53 5.37 7.81
N MET A 510 11.57 5.51 6.99
CA MET A 510 11.48 5.26 5.55
C MET A 510 11.69 3.79 5.16
N ASP A 511 12.05 2.95 6.12
CA ASP A 511 12.24 1.51 5.91
C ASP A 511 10.97 0.74 6.26
N ARG A 512 10.22 0.34 5.25
CA ARG A 512 9.00 -0.47 5.40
C ARG A 512 9.26 -1.80 6.09
N THR A 513 10.45 -2.36 5.89
CA THR A 513 10.85 -3.64 6.48
C THR A 513 11.33 -3.51 7.91
N MET A 514 11.81 -2.32 8.34
CA MET A 514 12.48 -2.09 9.62
C MET A 514 13.73 -2.96 9.82
N LEU A 515 14.21 -3.64 8.79
CA LEU A 515 15.29 -4.63 8.83
C LEU A 515 16.57 -4.21 8.11
N ARG A 516 16.53 -3.20 7.22
CA ARG A 516 17.66 -2.89 6.34
C ARG A 516 18.96 -2.64 7.08
N ASN A 517 18.92 -1.85 8.16
CA ASN A 517 20.10 -1.62 9.01
C ASN A 517 20.58 -2.91 9.68
N SER A 518 19.70 -3.69 10.28
CA SER A 518 20.06 -4.93 10.98
C SER A 518 20.63 -5.99 10.02
N VAL A 519 20.07 -6.11 8.81
CA VAL A 519 20.58 -7.02 7.77
C VAL A 519 21.97 -6.58 7.29
N ALA A 520 22.19 -5.29 7.04
CA ALA A 520 23.50 -4.78 6.65
C ALA A 520 24.54 -5.00 7.76
N PHE A 521 24.17 -4.78 9.02
CA PHE A 521 25.03 -5.07 10.16
C PHE A 521 25.28 -6.58 10.31
N LYS A 522 24.29 -7.42 10.05
CA LYS A 522 24.50 -8.88 9.99
C LYS A 522 25.51 -9.25 8.92
N ILE A 523 25.41 -8.73 7.71
CA ILE A 523 26.37 -8.96 6.62
C ILE A 523 27.77 -8.52 7.06
N SER A 524 27.91 -7.32 7.63
CA SER A 524 29.16 -6.79 8.14
C SER A 524 29.77 -7.67 9.23
N GLY A 525 28.97 -8.15 10.17
CA GLY A 525 29.40 -9.05 11.24
C GLY A 525 29.84 -10.45 10.79
N LEU A 526 29.58 -10.81 9.55
CA LEU A 526 30.06 -12.05 8.92
C LEU A 526 31.44 -11.89 8.25
N THR A 527 31.88 -10.65 8.06
CA THR A 527 33.22 -10.32 7.54
C THR A 527 34.28 -10.28 8.65
N ASP A 528 35.50 -9.92 8.31
CA ASP A 528 36.56 -9.72 9.29
C ASP A 528 36.77 -8.22 9.64
N LEU A 529 35.78 -7.36 9.36
CA LEU A 529 35.76 -5.99 9.88
C LEU A 529 35.83 -6.04 11.42
N GLU A 530 36.75 -5.32 12.00
CA GLU A 530 37.09 -5.43 13.44
C GLU A 530 35.91 -5.15 14.38
N TRP A 531 34.98 -4.31 13.92
CA TRP A 531 33.76 -4.01 14.68
C TRP A 531 32.62 -3.63 13.74
N THR A 532 31.45 -4.13 14.10
CA THR A 532 30.16 -3.80 13.49
C THR A 532 29.23 -3.32 14.60
N PRO A 533 28.43 -2.26 14.40
CA PRO A 533 27.44 -1.83 15.37
C PRO A 533 26.45 -2.96 15.68
N ARG A 534 26.30 -3.28 16.97
CA ARG A 534 25.27 -4.21 17.45
C ARG A 534 24.02 -3.43 17.77
N GLY A 535 22.88 -4.05 17.61
CA GLY A 535 21.62 -3.41 17.94
C GLY A 535 20.51 -4.42 18.12
N GLU A 536 19.38 -3.95 18.63
CA GLU A 536 18.19 -4.71 18.90
C GLU A 536 16.95 -3.90 18.53
N SER A 537 15.99 -4.56 17.90
CA SER A 537 14.68 -3.95 17.64
C SER A 537 13.89 -3.85 18.93
N VAL A 538 13.40 -2.67 19.24
CA VAL A 538 12.73 -2.34 20.50
C VAL A 538 11.45 -1.56 20.26
N GLU A 539 10.55 -1.58 21.22
CA GLU A 539 9.43 -0.65 21.28
C GLU A 539 9.83 0.58 22.11
N LEU A 540 9.52 1.76 21.62
CA LEU A 540 9.78 3.00 22.35
C LEU A 540 8.48 3.54 22.95
N VAL A 541 8.51 3.77 24.27
CA VAL A 541 7.47 4.49 25.01
C VAL A 541 8.06 5.80 25.50
N LEU A 542 7.61 6.92 24.94
CA LEU A 542 8.09 8.26 25.24
C LEU A 542 7.01 9.06 25.98
N ASN A 543 7.33 9.50 27.21
CA ASN A 543 6.42 10.29 28.06
C ASN A 543 5.03 9.67 28.17
N GLY A 544 4.97 8.36 28.41
CA GLY A 544 3.71 7.63 28.54
C GLY A 544 2.95 7.40 27.25
N LYS A 545 3.58 7.60 26.09
CA LYS A 545 3.00 7.33 24.78
C LYS A 545 3.85 6.32 24.00
N HIS A 546 3.24 5.26 23.52
CA HIS A 546 3.90 4.34 22.61
C HIS A 546 4.18 5.05 21.27
N THR A 547 5.43 4.97 20.81
CA THR A 547 5.92 5.63 19.59
C THR A 547 6.35 4.64 18.51
N GLY A 548 6.11 3.35 18.72
CA GLY A 548 6.36 2.28 17.74
C GLY A 548 7.75 1.68 17.82
N ASN A 549 8.09 0.93 16.79
CA ASN A 549 9.35 0.19 16.65
C ASN A 549 10.54 1.12 16.42
N TYR A 550 11.64 0.88 17.11
CA TYR A 550 12.93 1.52 16.92
C TYR A 550 14.03 0.47 16.88
N TYR A 551 15.16 0.80 16.27
CA TYR A 551 16.36 -0.02 16.38
C TYR A 551 17.32 0.66 17.35
N LEU A 552 17.45 0.08 18.57
CA LEU A 552 18.39 0.54 19.58
C LEU A 552 19.76 -0.07 19.28
N CYS A 553 20.73 0.77 18.95
CA CYS A 553 22.05 0.29 18.58
C CYS A 553 23.19 1.11 19.19
N GLU A 554 24.39 0.54 19.12
CA GLU A 554 25.62 1.20 19.52
C GLU A 554 25.92 2.40 18.62
N GLN A 555 26.27 3.52 19.23
CA GLN A 555 26.83 4.66 18.49
C GLN A 555 28.28 4.37 18.12
N ILE A 556 28.71 4.74 16.93
CA ILE A 556 30.11 4.67 16.49
C ILE A 556 30.91 5.60 17.39
N LYS A 557 31.85 5.05 18.13
CA LYS A 557 32.78 5.73 19.04
C LYS A 557 34.04 4.90 19.26
N ILE A 558 35.13 5.53 19.61
CA ILE A 558 36.35 4.83 20.09
C ILE A 558 36.06 4.23 21.47
N ASP A 559 36.18 2.94 21.59
CA ASP A 559 36.10 2.16 22.84
C ASP A 559 36.61 0.74 22.57
N LYS A 560 37.17 0.10 23.57
CA LYS A 560 37.68 -1.27 23.50
C LYS A 560 36.67 -2.33 22.99
N ASN A 561 35.38 -2.03 23.11
CA ASN A 561 34.29 -2.92 22.65
C ASN A 561 33.62 -2.40 21.37
N ARG A 562 34.10 -1.30 20.79
CA ARG A 562 33.62 -0.69 19.55
C ARG A 562 34.78 -0.50 18.57
N VAL A 563 35.02 0.71 18.06
CA VAL A 563 36.24 0.99 17.28
C VAL A 563 37.40 0.98 18.26
N ASN A 564 38.12 -0.14 18.31
CA ASN A 564 39.18 -0.38 19.31
C ASN A 564 40.52 0.15 18.80
N ILE A 565 40.70 1.46 18.87
CA ILE A 565 41.92 2.16 18.51
C ILE A 565 42.35 3.07 19.68
N ASN A 566 43.56 3.57 19.61
CA ASN A 566 44.11 4.49 20.58
C ASN A 566 43.22 5.75 20.73
N GLU A 567 42.97 6.19 21.95
CA GLU A 567 42.25 7.46 22.21
C GLU A 567 43.25 8.55 22.28
N MET A 568 43.21 9.50 21.34
CA MET A 568 44.17 10.61 21.25
C MET A 568 43.74 11.82 22.09
N VAL A 569 44.75 12.51 22.58
CA VAL A 569 44.58 13.80 23.23
C VAL A 569 45.32 14.92 22.43
N SER A 570 44.98 16.16 22.68
CA SER A 570 45.52 17.31 21.93
C SER A 570 47.04 17.48 22.00
N SER A 571 47.72 16.83 22.98
CA SER A 571 49.17 16.79 23.10
C SER A 571 49.88 15.75 22.25
N ASP A 572 49.16 14.84 21.60
CA ASP A 572 49.71 13.78 20.76
C ASP A 572 50.04 14.29 19.36
N ILE A 573 51.05 15.17 19.28
CA ILE A 573 51.37 15.98 18.10
C ILE A 573 52.68 15.62 17.42
N GLU A 574 53.45 14.65 17.92
CA GLU A 574 54.75 14.27 17.39
C GLU A 574 55.07 12.77 17.59
N GLY A 575 56.09 12.28 16.88
CA GLY A 575 56.57 10.91 16.97
C GLY A 575 55.49 9.88 16.61
N ASP A 576 55.45 8.81 17.37
CA ASP A 576 54.48 7.73 17.16
C ASP A 576 53.06 8.12 17.60
N ASP A 577 52.95 9.08 18.53
CA ASP A 577 51.64 9.45 19.12
C ASP A 577 50.73 10.13 18.13
N ILE A 578 51.27 10.96 17.20
CA ILE A 578 50.46 11.62 16.17
C ILE A 578 49.93 10.62 15.12
N THR A 579 50.48 9.41 15.05
CA THR A 579 50.19 8.51 13.92
C THR A 579 48.82 7.85 13.96
N GLY A 580 48.09 7.92 15.08
CA GLY A 580 46.79 7.26 15.09
C GLY A 580 45.95 7.43 16.34
N GLY A 581 44.75 6.96 16.20
CA GLY A 581 43.61 7.22 17.06
C GLY A 581 42.57 8.10 16.36
N TYR A 582 42.54 8.06 15.02
CA TYR A 582 41.63 8.88 14.23
C TYR A 582 40.43 8.05 13.75
N LEU A 583 39.23 8.55 13.99
CA LEU A 583 37.98 8.08 13.40
C LEU A 583 37.39 9.19 12.54
N MET A 584 37.20 8.92 11.27
CA MET A 584 36.78 9.90 10.27
C MET A 584 35.53 9.41 9.55
N GLU A 585 34.79 10.36 9.01
CA GLU A 585 33.63 10.15 8.17
C GLU A 585 33.80 10.91 6.85
N LEU A 586 33.58 10.22 5.73
CA LEU A 586 33.41 10.86 4.44
C LEU A 586 31.93 11.18 4.27
N ASP A 587 31.60 12.47 4.26
CA ASP A 587 30.22 12.92 4.08
C ASP A 587 30.17 14.26 3.34
N THR A 588 29.32 14.30 2.31
CA THR A 588 29.12 15.48 1.47
C THR A 588 28.37 16.62 2.18
N TYR A 589 27.71 16.37 3.32
CA TYR A 589 27.20 17.44 4.18
C TYR A 589 28.31 18.33 4.70
N PHE A 590 29.47 17.74 4.98
CA PHE A 590 30.68 18.47 5.34
C PHE A 590 30.44 19.50 6.45
N ASP A 591 29.70 19.08 7.48
CA ASP A 591 29.14 19.96 8.53
C ASP A 591 29.95 19.94 9.85
N GLU A 592 30.94 19.07 10.00
CA GLU A 592 31.84 19.10 11.17
C GLU A 592 32.82 20.31 11.11
N VAL A 593 33.29 20.78 12.24
CA VAL A 593 34.25 21.86 12.33
C VAL A 593 35.63 21.44 11.81
N ASN A 594 36.12 20.31 12.31
CA ASN A 594 37.38 19.71 11.89
C ASN A 594 37.21 18.83 10.68
N LYS A 595 37.67 19.32 9.53
CA LYS A 595 37.47 18.69 8.23
C LYS A 595 38.49 19.13 7.21
N PHE A 596 38.67 18.32 6.17
CA PHE A 596 39.45 18.67 4.98
C PHE A 596 38.93 17.97 3.75
N LYS A 597 39.30 18.47 2.59
CA LYS A 597 39.11 17.75 1.32
C LYS A 597 40.46 17.27 0.84
N SER A 598 40.47 16.03 0.32
CA SER A 598 41.69 15.46 -0.28
C SER A 598 42.05 16.18 -1.58
N ASP A 599 43.35 16.23 -1.91
CA ASP A 599 43.85 17.07 -3.00
C ASP A 599 43.55 16.51 -4.41
N ILE A 600 43.55 15.20 -4.61
CA ILE A 600 43.34 14.54 -5.92
C ILE A 600 41.87 14.22 -6.14
N ARG A 601 41.22 13.58 -5.20
CA ARG A 601 39.82 13.13 -5.34
C ARG A 601 38.80 14.12 -4.80
N ASN A 602 39.24 15.15 -4.09
CA ASN A 602 38.37 16.11 -3.44
C ASN A 602 37.34 15.48 -2.50
N LEU A 603 37.71 14.36 -1.85
CA LEU A 603 36.85 13.64 -0.93
C LEU A 603 36.69 14.41 0.39
N PRO A 604 35.48 14.52 0.92
CA PRO A 604 35.16 15.32 2.09
C PRO A 604 35.37 14.51 3.39
N TYR A 605 36.53 14.62 4.00
CA TYR A 605 36.87 13.98 5.28
C TYR A 605 36.51 14.89 6.45
N MET A 606 35.80 14.32 7.42
CA MET A 606 35.41 14.94 8.67
C MET A 606 35.91 14.12 9.85
N PHE A 607 36.42 14.75 10.89
CA PHE A 607 36.84 14.04 12.09
C PHE A 607 35.64 13.78 13.02
N LYS A 608 35.48 12.56 13.48
CA LYS A 608 34.51 12.16 14.50
C LYS A 608 35.16 11.91 15.84
N GLU A 609 36.44 11.52 15.83
CA GLU A 609 37.36 11.44 16.95
C GLU A 609 38.80 11.70 16.46
N PRO A 610 39.63 12.45 17.21
CA PRO A 610 39.24 13.15 18.45
C PRO A 610 38.08 14.12 18.24
N ASP A 611 37.32 14.37 19.35
CA ASP A 611 36.22 15.35 19.35
C ASP A 611 36.76 16.76 18.98
N GLU A 612 35.86 17.63 18.54
CA GLU A 612 36.17 18.98 18.04
C GLU A 612 37.16 19.80 18.95
N GLU A 613 36.92 19.73 20.25
CA GLU A 613 37.71 20.47 21.24
C GLU A 613 39.10 19.87 21.51
N LEU A 614 39.31 18.61 21.12
CA LEU A 614 40.53 17.84 21.41
C LEU A 614 41.47 17.75 20.21
N LEU A 615 40.99 17.90 19.00
CA LEU A 615 41.80 17.78 17.78
C LEU A 615 42.72 19.02 17.62
N SER A 616 44.03 18.80 17.63
CA SER A 616 44.99 19.87 17.32
C SER A 616 45.16 20.08 15.80
N ILE A 617 45.65 21.25 15.41
CA ILE A 617 45.92 21.56 14.00
C ILE A 617 46.99 20.62 13.40
N GLN A 618 47.98 20.21 14.23
CA GLN A 618 49.03 19.26 13.81
C GLN A 618 48.44 17.89 13.48
N GLN A 619 47.49 17.39 14.27
CA GLN A 619 46.79 16.14 14.03
C GLN A 619 45.95 16.21 12.76
N LEU A 620 45.24 17.32 12.54
CA LEU A 620 44.48 17.53 11.28
C LEU A 620 45.41 17.51 10.06
N GLU A 621 46.49 18.26 10.10
CA GLU A 621 47.45 18.31 9.00
C GLU A 621 48.16 16.97 8.77
N TYR A 622 48.43 16.21 9.84
CA TYR A 622 48.99 14.86 9.73
C TYR A 622 48.06 13.96 8.91
N MET A 623 46.77 13.89 9.27
CA MET A 623 45.81 13.05 8.55
C MET A 623 45.54 13.53 7.14
N LYS A 624 45.46 14.84 6.91
CA LYS A 624 45.36 15.41 5.57
C LYS A 624 46.53 14.98 4.68
N ASN A 625 47.77 15.09 5.22
CA ASN A 625 48.95 14.66 4.49
C ASN A 625 48.99 13.15 4.26
N TYR A 626 48.56 12.35 5.24
CA TYR A 626 48.43 10.91 5.11
C TYR A 626 47.46 10.51 4.00
N VAL A 627 46.27 11.09 3.96
CA VAL A 627 45.30 10.86 2.91
C VAL A 627 45.79 11.32 1.54
N ASN A 628 46.45 12.46 1.46
CA ASN A 628 47.03 12.94 0.20
C ASN A 628 48.16 12.05 -0.32
N ALA A 629 48.96 11.49 0.61
CA ALA A 629 50.02 10.52 0.25
C ALA A 629 49.42 9.20 -0.22
N LEU A 630 48.28 8.74 0.39
CA LEU A 630 47.54 7.60 -0.11
C LEU A 630 47.01 7.86 -1.52
N GLU A 631 46.42 9.03 -1.74
CA GLU A 631 45.87 9.39 -3.07
C GLU A 631 46.98 9.49 -4.12
N TYR A 632 48.14 10.03 -3.72
CA TYR A 632 49.29 10.02 -4.59
C TYR A 632 49.75 8.60 -4.95
N ALA A 633 49.85 7.71 -3.96
CA ALA A 633 50.19 6.31 -4.20
C ALA A 633 49.13 5.57 -5.05
N LEU A 634 47.88 5.96 -5.04
CA LEU A 634 46.80 5.39 -5.85
C LEU A 634 46.79 5.94 -7.29
N TYR A 635 47.09 7.23 -7.49
CA TYR A 635 46.84 7.92 -8.77
C TYR A 635 48.10 8.26 -9.56
N ASP A 636 49.28 8.12 -8.98
CA ASP A 636 50.56 8.06 -9.70
C ASP A 636 50.75 6.64 -10.24
N ASP A 637 50.97 6.52 -11.54
CA ASP A 637 51.01 5.21 -12.21
C ASP A 637 52.19 4.34 -11.77
N GLU A 638 53.37 4.93 -11.47
CA GLU A 638 54.54 4.18 -11.02
C GLU A 638 54.34 3.69 -9.57
N MET A 639 53.86 4.54 -8.69
CA MET A 639 53.57 4.17 -7.31
C MET A 639 52.46 3.13 -7.21
N PHE A 640 51.42 3.26 -8.01
CA PHE A 640 50.32 2.31 -8.05
C PHE A 640 50.78 0.94 -8.58
N ALA A 641 51.52 0.91 -9.70
CA ALA A 641 52.06 -0.33 -10.25
C ALA A 641 53.05 -1.02 -9.28
N ALA A 642 53.72 -0.27 -8.42
CA ALA A 642 54.57 -0.80 -7.35
C ALA A 642 53.76 -1.23 -6.09
N GLY A 643 52.43 -1.11 -6.11
CA GLY A 643 51.55 -1.47 -4.99
C GLY A 643 51.72 -0.58 -3.76
N LYS A 644 52.25 0.65 -3.91
CA LYS A 644 52.59 1.54 -2.80
C LYS A 644 51.38 2.01 -1.97
N TYR A 645 50.17 1.99 -2.53
CA TYR A 645 48.94 2.28 -1.78
C TYR A 645 48.72 1.30 -0.61
N THR A 646 49.24 0.05 -0.72
CA THR A 646 49.14 -0.95 0.35
C THR A 646 49.94 -0.57 1.61
N ASP A 647 50.85 0.41 1.51
CA ASP A 647 51.59 0.94 2.67
C ASP A 647 50.65 1.82 3.55
N TYR A 648 49.57 2.33 2.99
CA TYR A 648 48.63 3.25 3.63
C TYR A 648 47.29 2.64 4.05
N ILE A 649 46.75 1.68 3.30
CA ILE A 649 45.46 1.05 3.60
C ILE A 649 45.58 -0.42 3.97
N ASP A 650 44.70 -0.87 4.83
CA ASP A 650 44.44 -2.27 5.10
C ASP A 650 43.50 -2.82 4.01
N VAL A 651 44.05 -3.51 3.06
CA VAL A 651 43.36 -3.96 1.85
C VAL A 651 42.17 -4.83 2.17
N ASP A 652 42.27 -5.71 3.17
CA ASP A 652 41.18 -6.63 3.51
C ASP A 652 40.00 -5.90 4.11
N SER A 653 40.21 -4.88 4.93
CA SER A 653 39.13 -4.07 5.47
C SER A 653 38.37 -3.31 4.37
N TYR A 654 39.10 -2.81 3.33
CA TYR A 654 38.46 -2.16 2.18
C TYR A 654 37.65 -3.17 1.35
N ILE A 655 38.12 -4.39 1.14
CA ILE A 655 37.40 -5.44 0.42
C ILE A 655 36.12 -5.82 1.20
N ASP A 656 36.24 -6.08 2.48
CA ASP A 656 35.12 -6.49 3.32
C ASP A 656 34.05 -5.39 3.44
N TRP A 657 34.49 -4.15 3.61
CA TRP A 657 33.60 -3.00 3.58
C TRP A 657 32.87 -2.88 2.23
N TRP A 658 33.58 -3.07 1.11
CA TRP A 658 33.00 -3.07 -0.22
C TRP A 658 31.96 -4.17 -0.40
N PHE A 659 32.21 -5.40 0.10
CA PHE A 659 31.22 -6.47 0.05
C PHE A 659 29.91 -6.09 0.75
N VAL A 660 29.96 -5.46 1.93
CA VAL A 660 28.77 -5.06 2.66
C VAL A 660 27.95 -4.07 1.86
N TYR A 661 28.58 -3.00 1.37
CA TYR A 661 27.86 -1.96 0.60
C TYR A 661 27.38 -2.47 -0.76
N GLU A 662 28.11 -3.35 -1.37
CA GLU A 662 27.74 -3.94 -2.65
C GLU A 662 26.55 -4.91 -2.49
N LEU A 663 26.58 -5.79 -1.50
CA LEU A 663 25.49 -6.72 -1.19
C LEU A 663 24.22 -5.98 -0.74
N ALA A 664 24.39 -4.94 0.07
CA ALA A 664 23.29 -4.07 0.46
C ALA A 664 22.76 -3.19 -0.70
N GLN A 665 23.45 -3.18 -1.84
CA GLN A 665 23.17 -2.32 -2.99
C GLN A 665 23.12 -0.82 -2.63
N ASN A 666 23.84 -0.43 -1.56
CA ASN A 666 23.93 0.95 -1.12
C ASN A 666 24.83 1.75 -2.08
N SER A 667 24.29 2.81 -2.66
CA SER A 667 25.00 3.66 -3.63
C SER A 667 25.54 4.96 -3.01
N GLU A 668 25.36 5.18 -1.72
CA GLU A 668 25.82 6.38 -1.03
C GLU A 668 27.34 6.61 -1.13
N PRO A 669 28.19 5.57 -1.14
CA PRO A 669 29.64 5.80 -1.38
C PRO A 669 29.96 6.50 -2.70
N GLY A 670 29.06 6.51 -3.68
CA GLY A 670 29.21 7.28 -4.93
C GLY A 670 29.11 8.80 -4.75
N HIS A 671 28.39 9.22 -3.72
CA HIS A 671 28.32 10.61 -3.22
C HIS A 671 28.53 10.52 -1.71
N PRO A 672 29.78 10.32 -1.24
CA PRO A 672 30.03 9.81 0.09
C PRO A 672 29.17 10.46 1.18
N LYS A 673 28.42 9.61 1.89
CA LYS A 673 27.68 9.93 3.09
C LYS A 673 27.83 8.79 4.07
N SER A 674 28.01 9.11 5.32
CA SER A 674 28.12 8.13 6.41
C SER A 674 29.14 7.01 6.14
N CYS A 675 30.19 7.30 5.37
CA CYS A 675 31.27 6.36 5.06
C CYS A 675 32.42 6.53 6.06
N TYR A 676 32.56 5.58 6.98
CA TYR A 676 33.56 5.69 8.04
C TYR A 676 34.88 5.03 7.68
N MET A 677 35.98 5.64 8.17
CA MET A 677 37.35 5.11 8.12
C MET A 677 38.07 5.45 9.42
N TYR A 678 38.97 4.61 9.84
CA TYR A 678 39.75 4.84 11.05
C TYR A 678 41.20 4.44 10.87
N LYS A 679 42.05 5.06 11.65
CA LYS A 679 43.49 4.78 11.65
C LYS A 679 44.03 4.72 13.07
N ASP A 680 44.50 3.56 13.48
CA ASP A 680 45.16 3.41 14.77
C ASP A 680 46.64 3.79 14.70
N LYS A 681 47.24 3.94 15.85
CA LYS A 681 48.66 4.28 16.07
C LYS A 681 49.56 3.25 15.37
N LEU A 682 50.50 3.72 14.55
CA LEU A 682 51.40 2.92 13.74
C LEU A 682 50.74 1.91 12.79
N CYS A 683 49.43 1.96 12.63
CA CYS A 683 48.67 1.09 11.73
C CYS A 683 48.33 1.78 10.42
N LYS A 684 47.93 1.00 9.43
CA LYS A 684 47.32 1.48 8.18
C LYS A 684 45.89 1.95 8.41
N MET A 685 45.37 2.78 7.54
CA MET A 685 43.99 3.19 7.56
C MET A 685 43.07 2.03 7.16
N LYS A 686 41.99 1.81 7.88
CA LYS A 686 40.99 0.79 7.66
C LYS A 686 39.67 1.39 7.24
N ALA A 687 38.96 0.73 6.34
CA ALA A 687 37.59 1.04 6.01
C ALA A 687 36.66 0.49 7.10
N GLY A 688 35.60 1.23 7.43
CA GLY A 688 34.65 0.87 8.47
C GLY A 688 34.61 1.86 9.63
N PRO A 689 33.70 1.63 10.59
CA PRO A 689 32.60 0.70 10.53
C PRO A 689 31.53 1.06 9.50
N VAL A 690 30.62 0.13 9.20
CA VAL A 690 29.51 0.37 8.29
C VAL A 690 28.36 1.10 8.99
N TRP A 691 27.59 1.92 8.25
CA TRP A 691 26.49 2.71 8.80
C TRP A 691 25.50 3.13 7.72
N ASP A 692 24.22 3.38 8.11
CA ASP A 692 23.20 4.09 7.34
C ASP A 692 22.65 3.31 6.11
N PHE A 693 21.81 2.30 6.38
CA PHE A 693 21.28 1.42 5.36
C PHE A 693 19.75 1.46 5.22
N ASP A 694 19.04 2.43 5.81
CA ASP A 694 17.59 2.48 5.76
C ASP A 694 17.03 3.16 4.48
N CYS A 695 17.90 3.77 3.67
CA CYS A 695 17.55 4.50 2.46
C CYS A 695 18.17 3.88 1.20
N ALA A 696 17.33 3.60 0.18
CA ALA A 696 17.73 3.15 -1.15
C ALA A 696 18.64 1.90 -1.18
N THR A 697 18.44 0.98 -0.21
CA THR A 697 19.20 -0.26 -0.07
C THR A 697 18.34 -1.50 -0.26
N PHE A 698 18.96 -2.60 -0.65
CA PHE A 698 18.27 -3.87 -0.94
C PHE A 698 17.07 -3.67 -1.89
N ILE A 699 17.25 -2.84 -2.90
CA ILE A 699 16.25 -2.60 -3.95
C ILE A 699 16.64 -3.46 -5.16
N PRO A 700 15.71 -4.14 -5.83
CA PRO A 700 15.98 -4.87 -7.06
C PRO A 700 16.61 -3.95 -8.11
N LYS A 701 17.91 -4.10 -8.34
CA LYS A 701 18.69 -3.37 -9.35
C LYS A 701 19.33 -4.40 -10.28
N GLU A 702 18.95 -4.36 -11.54
CA GLU A 702 19.47 -5.30 -12.51
C GLU A 702 20.99 -5.11 -12.72
N GLY A 703 21.72 -6.22 -12.56
CA GLY A 703 23.05 -6.54 -13.11
C GLY A 703 24.13 -5.44 -13.09
N ARG A 704 24.24 -4.62 -12.03
CA ARG A 704 25.25 -3.57 -11.93
C ARG A 704 25.92 -3.49 -10.56
N TYR A 705 27.16 -3.02 -10.56
CA TYR A 705 27.82 -2.64 -9.31
C TYR A 705 27.22 -1.35 -8.74
N SER A 706 27.04 -1.31 -7.42
CA SER A 706 26.57 -0.12 -6.69
C SER A 706 27.73 0.81 -6.30
N THR A 707 28.86 0.25 -5.94
CA THR A 707 29.98 0.96 -5.29
C THR A 707 31.34 0.77 -5.94
N ARG A 708 31.47 -0.09 -6.98
CA ARG A 708 32.77 -0.43 -7.61
C ARG A 708 33.59 0.80 -8.09
N ASN A 709 32.94 1.91 -8.41
CA ASN A 709 33.60 3.12 -8.89
C ASN A 709 33.62 4.25 -7.83
N SER A 710 33.16 3.95 -6.60
CA SER A 710 33.08 4.93 -5.52
C SER A 710 34.40 5.10 -4.79
N ILE A 711 34.61 6.25 -4.17
CA ILE A 711 35.80 6.55 -3.34
C ILE A 711 37.09 6.21 -4.08
N TYR A 712 37.76 5.12 -3.75
CA TYR A 712 39.00 4.64 -4.38
C TYR A 712 38.81 3.35 -5.19
N TYR A 713 37.65 2.70 -5.11
CA TYR A 713 37.44 1.37 -5.69
C TYR A 713 37.61 1.33 -7.21
N GLY A 714 37.22 2.41 -7.93
CA GLY A 714 37.44 2.48 -9.37
C GLY A 714 38.91 2.30 -9.78
N ARG A 715 39.83 2.80 -8.95
CA ARG A 715 41.27 2.62 -9.17
C ARG A 715 41.77 1.26 -8.64
N LEU A 716 41.38 0.89 -7.43
CA LEU A 716 41.77 -0.39 -6.81
C LEU A 716 41.42 -1.60 -7.69
N PHE A 717 40.27 -1.62 -8.30
CA PHE A 717 39.85 -2.70 -9.21
C PHE A 717 40.60 -2.74 -10.54
N THR A 718 41.52 -1.81 -10.79
CA THR A 718 42.45 -1.90 -11.92
C THR A 718 43.75 -2.63 -11.54
N ASP A 719 43.99 -2.90 -10.25
CA ASP A 719 45.14 -3.70 -9.79
C ASP A 719 44.76 -5.19 -9.78
N PRO A 720 45.49 -6.05 -10.58
CA PRO A 720 45.25 -7.48 -10.59
C PRO A 720 45.44 -8.16 -9.22
N LEU A 721 46.34 -7.65 -8.36
CA LEU A 721 46.53 -8.20 -7.01
C LEU A 721 45.35 -7.88 -6.08
N PHE A 722 44.80 -6.68 -6.17
CA PHE A 722 43.58 -6.34 -5.47
C PHE A 722 42.42 -7.25 -5.92
N VAL A 723 42.23 -7.42 -7.23
CA VAL A 723 41.18 -8.28 -7.79
C VAL A 723 41.35 -9.73 -7.33
N GLN A 724 42.59 -10.25 -7.34
CA GLN A 724 42.87 -11.57 -6.82
C GLN A 724 42.49 -11.68 -5.33
N ARG A 725 42.84 -10.68 -4.53
CA ARG A 725 42.50 -10.67 -3.10
C ARG A 725 40.99 -10.58 -2.86
N VAL A 726 40.24 -9.86 -3.70
CA VAL A 726 38.76 -9.87 -3.69
C VAL A 726 38.23 -11.29 -3.89
N LYS A 727 38.75 -12.06 -4.86
CA LYS A 727 38.34 -13.46 -5.10
C LYS A 727 38.61 -14.35 -3.89
N GLU A 728 39.83 -14.27 -3.36
CA GLU A 728 40.24 -15.05 -2.18
C GLU A 728 39.34 -14.77 -0.96
N ARG A 729 39.01 -13.50 -0.72
CA ARG A 729 38.07 -13.09 0.35
C ARG A 729 36.67 -13.59 0.10
N TRP A 730 36.21 -13.50 -1.15
CA TRP A 730 34.88 -13.97 -1.55
C TRP A 730 34.71 -15.47 -1.31
N ASP A 731 35.69 -16.28 -1.70
CA ASP A 731 35.67 -17.74 -1.48
C ASP A 731 35.53 -18.14 -0.02
N VAL A 732 36.06 -17.32 0.90
CA VAL A 732 35.93 -17.53 2.37
C VAL A 732 34.58 -17.06 2.89
N LEU A 733 34.05 -15.95 2.37
CA LEU A 733 32.91 -15.27 2.96
C LEU A 733 31.56 -15.66 2.35
N LYS A 734 31.54 -16.12 1.10
CA LYS A 734 30.30 -16.42 0.36
C LYS A 734 29.35 -17.34 1.13
N ALA A 735 29.86 -18.47 1.65
CA ALA A 735 29.06 -19.43 2.39
C ALA A 735 28.47 -18.85 3.70
N LYS A 736 29.12 -17.82 4.28
CA LYS A 736 28.58 -17.10 5.43
C LYS A 736 27.46 -16.16 4.98
N PHE A 737 27.60 -15.50 3.84
CA PHE A 737 26.56 -14.62 3.30
C PHE A 737 25.28 -15.35 2.92
N ASP A 738 25.36 -16.62 2.51
CA ASP A 738 24.17 -17.46 2.25
C ASP A 738 23.27 -17.60 3.53
N THR A 739 23.84 -17.46 4.74
CA THR A 739 23.08 -17.56 6.00
C THR A 739 22.25 -16.32 6.32
N VAL A 740 22.41 -15.22 5.61
CA VAL A 740 21.66 -13.97 5.83
C VAL A 740 20.18 -14.15 5.51
N ASP A 741 19.87 -15.06 4.61
CA ASP A 741 18.51 -15.41 4.21
C ASP A 741 17.68 -15.93 5.41
N ASP A 742 18.25 -16.83 6.18
CA ASP A 742 17.64 -17.38 7.40
C ASP A 742 17.45 -16.27 8.46
N PHE A 743 18.45 -15.41 8.63
CA PHE A 743 18.37 -14.27 9.55
C PHE A 743 17.22 -13.32 9.18
N ILE A 744 17.02 -13.03 7.88
CA ILE A 744 15.91 -12.19 7.41
C ILE A 744 14.57 -12.83 7.79
N ASP A 745 14.41 -14.16 7.62
CA ASP A 745 13.17 -14.86 7.97
C ASP A 745 12.91 -14.89 9.47
N GLU A 746 13.93 -15.09 10.28
CA GLU A 746 13.82 -15.05 11.74
C GLU A 746 13.37 -13.68 12.21
N GLU A 747 14.02 -12.61 11.75
CA GLU A 747 13.68 -11.23 12.12
C GLU A 747 12.31 -10.81 11.59
N LYS A 748 11.94 -11.20 10.36
CA LYS A 748 10.61 -11.00 9.79
C LYS A 748 9.52 -11.50 10.72
N ASN A 749 9.64 -12.75 11.16
CA ASN A 749 8.66 -13.38 12.05
C ASN A 749 8.64 -12.71 13.44
N ARG A 750 9.81 -12.36 13.95
CA ARG A 750 9.96 -11.71 15.26
C ARG A 750 9.32 -10.32 15.29
N LEU A 751 9.44 -9.56 14.20
CA LEU A 751 8.97 -8.18 14.14
C LEU A 751 7.51 -8.03 13.69
N GLN A 752 6.84 -9.08 13.20
CA GLN A 752 5.53 -8.99 12.56
C GLN A 752 4.52 -8.14 13.34
N LYS A 753 4.31 -8.42 14.62
CA LYS A 753 3.33 -7.69 15.44
C LYS A 753 3.71 -6.23 15.66
N SER A 754 4.99 -5.97 15.88
CA SER A 754 5.54 -4.62 16.03
C SER A 754 5.41 -3.82 14.74
N ALA A 755 5.69 -4.47 13.61
CA ALA A 755 5.60 -3.88 12.29
C ALA A 755 4.16 -3.46 11.94
N ASP A 756 3.18 -4.31 12.21
CA ASP A 756 1.77 -4.01 11.96
C ASP A 756 1.32 -2.75 12.73
N ILE A 757 1.72 -2.63 13.99
CA ILE A 757 1.44 -1.45 14.82
C ILE A 757 2.18 -0.23 14.27
N ASN A 758 3.48 -0.36 14.02
CA ASN A 758 4.33 0.74 13.56
C ASN A 758 3.87 1.33 12.22
N ILE A 759 3.46 0.48 11.29
CA ILE A 759 2.93 0.87 9.98
C ILE A 759 1.64 1.67 10.11
N GLY A 760 0.76 1.27 11.02
CA GLY A 760 -0.47 2.02 11.31
C GLY A 760 -0.19 3.39 11.95
N MET A 761 0.83 3.48 12.80
CA MET A 761 1.23 4.73 13.47
C MET A 761 1.95 5.71 12.54
N TRP A 762 2.80 5.19 11.67
CA TRP A 762 3.76 5.96 10.89
C TRP A 762 3.69 5.63 9.39
N PRO A 763 2.66 6.08 8.67
CA PRO A 763 2.59 5.89 7.22
C PRO A 763 3.76 6.58 6.52
N ILE A 764 4.37 5.91 5.57
CA ILE A 764 5.49 6.44 4.78
C ILE A 764 4.91 7.23 3.62
N SER A 765 5.26 8.52 3.53
CA SER A 765 4.76 9.44 2.49
C SER A 765 5.75 9.72 1.37
N ILE A 766 6.97 9.18 1.47
CA ILE A 766 8.01 9.32 0.45
C ILE A 766 8.29 7.97 -0.22
N ARG A 767 8.91 7.99 -1.38
CA ARG A 767 9.26 6.77 -2.11
C ARG A 767 10.78 6.71 -2.30
N VAL A 768 11.44 5.85 -1.52
CA VAL A 768 12.91 5.67 -1.53
C VAL A 768 13.35 4.22 -1.69
N ASN A 769 12.60 3.27 -1.11
CA ASN A 769 12.91 1.84 -1.13
C ASN A 769 12.01 1.05 -2.09
N GLU A 770 11.02 1.70 -2.71
CA GLU A 770 10.05 1.14 -3.65
C GLU A 770 9.13 0.06 -3.05
N ASP A 771 9.07 -0.04 -1.73
CA ASP A 771 8.24 -1.00 -1.00
C ASP A 771 7.31 -0.34 0.04
N GLU A 772 7.28 0.98 0.09
CA GLU A 772 6.60 1.76 1.13
C GLU A 772 5.08 1.51 1.19
N SER A 773 4.48 1.13 0.07
CA SER A 773 3.04 0.80 -0.03
C SER A 773 2.72 -0.68 0.16
N LEU A 774 3.73 -1.55 0.25
CA LEU A 774 3.52 -2.98 0.38
C LEU A 774 3.10 -3.36 1.81
N PRO A 775 2.37 -4.47 2.00
CA PRO A 775 2.27 -5.14 3.29
C PRO A 775 3.67 -5.48 3.83
N TYR A 776 3.81 -5.55 5.15
CA TYR A 776 5.11 -5.82 5.79
C TYR A 776 5.82 -7.05 5.22
N ASN A 777 5.11 -8.18 5.16
CA ASN A 777 5.68 -9.44 4.67
C ASN A 777 6.15 -9.34 3.23
N ASP A 778 5.38 -8.68 2.36
CA ASP A 778 5.72 -8.51 0.94
C ASP A 778 6.94 -7.59 0.77
N ALA A 779 7.05 -6.55 1.61
CA ALA A 779 8.22 -5.68 1.63
C ALA A 779 9.49 -6.43 2.03
N VAL A 780 9.42 -7.29 3.06
CA VAL A 780 10.56 -8.11 3.49
C VAL A 780 10.93 -9.14 2.43
N GLU A 781 9.96 -9.82 1.82
CA GLU A 781 10.23 -10.76 0.72
C GLU A 781 10.87 -10.08 -0.49
N ARG A 782 10.44 -8.86 -0.81
CA ARG A 782 11.07 -8.07 -1.87
C ARG A 782 12.52 -7.72 -1.53
N MET A 783 12.78 -7.28 -0.31
CA MET A 783 14.13 -7.00 0.20
C MET A 783 15.02 -8.24 0.14
N LYS A 784 14.53 -9.38 0.65
CA LYS A 784 15.19 -10.69 0.63
C LYS A 784 15.52 -11.15 -0.79
N SER A 785 14.56 -11.03 -1.70
CA SER A 785 14.75 -11.36 -3.12
C SER A 785 15.82 -10.49 -3.77
N ALA A 786 15.87 -9.20 -3.45
CA ALA A 786 16.88 -8.28 -3.95
C ALA A 786 18.28 -8.65 -3.44
N TYR A 787 18.41 -9.01 -2.16
CA TYR A 787 19.65 -9.52 -1.59
C TYR A 787 20.13 -10.77 -2.28
N ASN A 788 19.27 -11.78 -2.40
CA ASN A 788 19.62 -13.06 -3.03
C ASN A 788 20.01 -12.91 -4.50
N ALA A 789 19.27 -12.11 -5.25
CA ALA A 789 19.62 -11.82 -6.64
C ALA A 789 20.97 -11.12 -6.75
N LYS A 790 21.27 -10.20 -5.83
CA LYS A 790 22.55 -9.49 -5.79
C LYS A 790 23.71 -10.43 -5.41
N LEU A 791 23.51 -11.29 -4.44
CA LEU A 791 24.50 -12.28 -4.00
C LEU A 791 24.89 -13.22 -5.15
N GLN A 792 23.91 -13.77 -5.85
CA GLN A 792 24.14 -14.64 -7.01
C GLN A 792 24.81 -13.90 -8.17
N TRP A 793 24.36 -12.67 -8.44
CA TRP A 793 24.96 -11.86 -9.50
C TRP A 793 26.42 -11.51 -9.16
N LEU A 794 26.70 -11.11 -7.91
CA LEU A 794 28.05 -10.74 -7.49
C LEU A 794 29.00 -11.93 -7.52
N ASP A 795 28.53 -13.11 -7.15
CA ASP A 795 29.28 -14.37 -7.27
C ASP A 795 29.73 -14.61 -8.73
N ALA A 796 28.79 -14.53 -9.65
CA ALA A 796 29.09 -14.67 -11.08
C ALA A 796 30.07 -13.60 -11.58
N GLN A 797 29.97 -12.36 -11.09
CA GLN A 797 30.89 -11.30 -11.49
C GLN A 797 32.32 -11.54 -10.95
N ILE A 798 32.44 -11.91 -9.67
CA ILE A 798 33.74 -12.13 -9.01
C ILE A 798 34.45 -13.33 -9.64
N CYS A 799 33.72 -14.40 -9.96
CA CYS A 799 34.32 -15.54 -10.69
C CYS A 799 34.89 -15.16 -12.07
N ASN A 800 34.32 -14.15 -12.72
CA ASN A 800 34.68 -13.68 -14.06
C ASN A 800 35.61 -12.44 -14.06
N MET A 801 36.07 -11.92 -12.92
CA MET A 801 36.97 -10.77 -12.82
C MET A 801 38.37 -11.07 -13.32
#